data_f17c4a9a949567dbf8a2020961015d37
#
_entry.id   f17c4a9a949567dbf8a2020961015d37
#
_cell.length_a   1.000
_cell.length_b   1.000
_cell.length_c   1.000
_cell.angle_alpha   90.00
_cell.angle_beta   90.00
_cell.angle_gamma   90.00
#
_symmetry.space_group_name_H-M   'P 1'
#
loop_
_entity.id
_entity.type
_entity.pdbx_description
1 polymer ?
#
loop_
_entity_poly.entity_id
_entity_poly.type
_entity_poly.pdbx_seq_one_letter_code
_entity_poly.pdbx_strand_id
1 'polypeptide(L)'
;MDPILERYHALEEKVASYTPNLDAKRLFDAFTFADAAHHGQLRKSGEPYIIHPLAVAEIVADLELDVDSVIAAMLHDCIEDTPATHEEIAKKFGEPVAELVEGVTKLTRVQYVSKEEEQMENLRKMLMAMAHDIRVILIKICDRLHNMRTMEYQSPRKQREKSLETMEIYAPIAHRLGMQKLKWELEDLSLRYLDPVGYKEIEDELAERSSAHEEFMAGIQHRIQHRLAQEGIHCTVYGRVKHIYSIYRKMFAQNKTLDEIFDLYAFRVIVDDIPECYNVLGCIHDMFKPVLGRFKDYIGTPKPNMYQSLHTTVIGREGIPFEVQIRTWEMHQTAEYGIAAHWKYKQGMANKKLGTEGDFEWVRKLLESQQDTDAEEFVRTLKVDMFADEVFVFTPNGDVKSLPAGATPIDFAYTIHSAVGNSMVGARVNGRMVPYDTQLKNGDIVEVITSKSAKGPSRDWLKLCKSNEARNKIRQWFKKERREENIATGRAAFESELKHWKIPLSAVTAEEVLPNILHKLRCGTLDELYASIGYGGTTASKAVARVRDEMLRLGRLQAEKAAAAAKTTAESVIVPGSTAQAIPSAGQVKPRHSESGIIVEGLGNCLVKFAKCCTPVPGDPVVGFITRGYGVSVHRADCPNAAPERRKPEEADRWVKVSWAEDGLPNYKTSLELTAKDRDGLTLDVAMALSAAKVKVSALSARSQPDGHATVNIVVEVRDKEELNTVIGKLNNIQGVYYVARASGK
;
A
#
# COMPACT_ATOMS: atom_id res chain seq x y z
N MET A 1 -29.21 12.54 -32.76
CA MET A 1 -29.63 12.25 -31.36
C MET A 1 -28.57 12.86 -30.45
N ASP A 2 -28.90 13.28 -29.25
CA ASP A 2 -27.90 13.81 -28.31
C ASP A 2 -26.92 12.67 -27.98
N PRO A 3 -25.60 12.86 -28.12
CA PRO A 3 -24.59 11.82 -27.83
C PRO A 3 -24.69 11.25 -26.41
N ILE A 4 -25.14 12.05 -25.45
CA ILE A 4 -25.32 11.64 -24.05
C ILE A 4 -26.53 10.68 -23.97
N LEU A 5 -27.60 10.97 -24.68
CA LEU A 5 -28.78 10.13 -24.70
C LEU A 5 -28.54 8.80 -25.47
N GLU A 6 -27.74 8.81 -26.55
CA GLU A 6 -27.29 7.58 -27.20
C GLU A 6 -26.51 6.66 -26.27
N ARG A 7 -25.62 7.25 -25.49
CA ARG A 7 -24.82 6.53 -24.49
C ARG A 7 -25.70 5.96 -23.36
N TYR A 8 -26.73 6.73 -22.93
CA TYR A 8 -27.71 6.22 -21.97
C TYR A 8 -28.46 5.01 -22.50
N HIS A 9 -28.93 5.05 -23.74
CA HIS A 9 -29.64 3.94 -24.36
C HIS A 9 -28.78 2.68 -24.50
N ALA A 10 -27.48 2.83 -24.79
CA ALA A 10 -26.54 1.72 -24.79
C ALA A 10 -26.39 1.09 -23.37
N LEU A 11 -26.38 1.93 -22.32
CA LEU A 11 -26.42 1.45 -20.96
C LEU A 11 -27.70 0.70 -20.62
N GLU A 12 -28.85 1.25 -21.02
CA GLU A 12 -30.18 0.62 -20.81
C GLU A 12 -30.27 -0.75 -21.50
N GLU A 13 -29.88 -0.87 -22.77
CA GLU A 13 -29.81 -2.14 -23.50
C GLU A 13 -28.90 -3.16 -22.79
N LYS A 14 -27.76 -2.70 -22.30
CA LYS A 14 -26.83 -3.54 -21.58
C LYS A 14 -27.42 -4.07 -20.28
N VAL A 15 -28.04 -3.21 -19.46
CA VAL A 15 -28.69 -3.62 -18.20
C VAL A 15 -29.85 -4.58 -18.49
N ALA A 16 -30.63 -4.33 -19.56
CA ALA A 16 -31.71 -5.21 -20.01
C ALA A 16 -31.23 -6.61 -20.43
N SER A 17 -29.99 -6.73 -20.93
CA SER A 17 -29.43 -8.01 -21.38
C SER A 17 -29.23 -9.02 -20.24
N TYR A 18 -29.02 -8.57 -19.01
CA TYR A 18 -28.80 -9.42 -17.85
C TYR A 18 -29.91 -9.30 -16.77
N THR A 19 -30.84 -8.34 -16.91
CA THR A 19 -31.95 -8.12 -15.98
C THR A 19 -33.29 -8.37 -16.69
N PRO A 20 -33.89 -9.56 -16.54
CA PRO A 20 -35.09 -9.95 -17.32
C PRO A 20 -36.32 -9.06 -17.13
N ASN A 21 -36.46 -8.38 -15.98
CA ASN A 21 -37.59 -7.50 -15.65
C ASN A 21 -37.11 -6.09 -15.29
N LEU A 22 -36.32 -5.49 -16.19
CA LEU A 22 -35.80 -4.14 -15.96
C LEU A 22 -36.97 -3.13 -15.94
N ASP A 23 -37.04 -2.33 -14.86
CA ASP A 23 -37.87 -1.11 -14.87
C ASP A 23 -37.08 0.02 -15.59
N ALA A 24 -37.21 0.03 -16.91
CA ALA A 24 -36.53 1.00 -17.77
C ALA A 24 -36.90 2.46 -17.40
N LYS A 25 -38.15 2.67 -16.94
CA LYS A 25 -38.60 4.00 -16.52
C LYS A 25 -37.85 4.48 -15.31
N ARG A 26 -37.67 3.63 -14.27
CA ARG A 26 -36.95 3.97 -13.05
C ARG A 26 -35.49 4.30 -13.36
N LEU A 27 -34.84 3.59 -14.28
CA LEU A 27 -33.47 3.85 -14.71
C LEU A 27 -33.40 5.19 -15.49
N PHE A 28 -34.35 5.48 -16.37
CA PHE A 28 -34.42 6.76 -17.10
C PHE A 28 -34.67 7.96 -16.17
N ASP A 29 -35.55 7.79 -15.18
CA ASP A 29 -35.81 8.80 -14.14
C ASP A 29 -34.54 9.13 -13.34
N ALA A 30 -33.69 8.14 -13.06
CA ALA A 30 -32.42 8.34 -12.39
C ALA A 30 -31.41 9.14 -13.24
N PHE A 31 -31.31 8.80 -14.54
CA PHE A 31 -30.50 9.55 -15.49
C PHE A 31 -30.96 11.01 -15.59
N THR A 32 -32.26 11.23 -15.77
CA THR A 32 -32.84 12.58 -15.87
C THR A 32 -32.64 13.38 -14.58
N PHE A 33 -32.75 12.73 -13.43
CA PHE A 33 -32.49 13.38 -12.13
C PHE A 33 -31.03 13.79 -11.98
N ALA A 34 -30.08 12.91 -12.32
CA ALA A 34 -28.65 13.20 -12.29
C ALA A 34 -28.27 14.34 -13.24
N ASP A 35 -28.79 14.33 -14.48
CA ASP A 35 -28.55 15.37 -15.49
C ASP A 35 -29.08 16.73 -15.03
N ALA A 36 -30.32 16.76 -14.49
CA ALA A 36 -30.91 17.97 -13.94
C ALA A 36 -30.13 18.50 -12.71
N ALA A 37 -29.69 17.62 -11.82
CA ALA A 37 -28.95 18.00 -10.62
C ALA A 37 -27.58 18.60 -10.94
N HIS A 38 -26.89 18.07 -11.96
CA HIS A 38 -25.58 18.55 -12.43
C HIS A 38 -25.68 19.57 -13.57
N HIS A 39 -26.87 20.11 -13.86
CA HIS A 39 -27.06 21.03 -14.97
C HIS A 39 -26.12 22.25 -14.87
N GLY A 40 -25.40 22.53 -15.96
CA GLY A 40 -24.44 23.65 -16.05
C GLY A 40 -23.08 23.37 -15.40
N GLN A 41 -22.87 22.25 -14.74
CA GLN A 41 -21.57 21.83 -14.25
C GLN A 41 -20.74 21.21 -15.39
N LEU A 42 -19.46 21.56 -15.45
CA LEU A 42 -18.51 21.02 -16.43
C LEU A 42 -17.35 20.32 -15.71
N ARG A 43 -16.88 19.24 -16.31
CA ARG A 43 -15.63 18.60 -15.91
C ARG A 43 -14.42 19.42 -16.35
N LYS A 44 -13.23 19.09 -15.86
CA LYS A 44 -11.98 19.75 -16.29
C LYS A 44 -11.64 19.49 -17.75
N SER A 45 -12.20 18.45 -18.36
CA SER A 45 -12.15 18.20 -19.82
C SER A 45 -12.97 19.19 -20.63
N GLY A 46 -13.87 19.97 -19.99
CA GLY A 46 -14.83 20.85 -20.63
C GLY A 46 -16.16 20.16 -20.99
N GLU A 47 -16.31 18.88 -20.74
CA GLU A 47 -17.54 18.11 -21.01
C GLU A 47 -18.58 18.32 -19.89
N PRO A 48 -19.91 18.11 -20.19
CA PRO A 48 -20.96 18.12 -19.17
C PRO A 48 -20.68 17.09 -18.06
N TYR A 49 -20.96 17.46 -16.80
CA TYR A 49 -20.62 16.62 -15.65
C TYR A 49 -21.30 15.25 -15.68
N ILE A 50 -22.54 15.17 -16.22
CA ILE A 50 -23.33 13.92 -16.31
C ILE A 50 -22.58 12.76 -17.00
N ILE A 51 -21.60 13.05 -17.88
CA ILE A 51 -20.79 12.03 -18.55
C ILE A 51 -20.05 11.15 -17.53
N HIS A 52 -19.68 11.72 -16.37
CA HIS A 52 -18.99 10.95 -15.33
C HIS A 52 -19.90 9.94 -14.62
N PRO A 53 -21.02 10.32 -14.01
CA PRO A 53 -21.96 9.38 -13.40
C PRO A 53 -22.43 8.31 -14.38
N LEU A 54 -22.70 8.70 -15.62
CA LEU A 54 -23.09 7.76 -16.68
C LEU A 54 -21.99 6.73 -16.96
N ALA A 55 -20.73 7.17 -17.07
CA ALA A 55 -19.59 6.26 -17.27
C ALA A 55 -19.36 5.34 -16.06
N VAL A 56 -19.56 5.83 -14.84
CA VAL A 56 -19.47 4.98 -13.64
C VAL A 56 -20.58 3.92 -13.66
N ALA A 57 -21.81 4.30 -14.03
CA ALA A 57 -22.93 3.37 -14.17
C ALA A 57 -22.66 2.31 -15.26
N GLU A 58 -22.03 2.68 -16.39
CA GLU A 58 -21.61 1.74 -17.43
C GLU A 58 -20.59 0.72 -16.90
N ILE A 59 -19.60 1.15 -16.11
CA ILE A 59 -18.61 0.25 -15.49
C ILE A 59 -19.28 -0.68 -14.46
N VAL A 60 -20.26 -0.19 -13.71
CA VAL A 60 -21.06 -0.99 -12.77
C VAL A 60 -21.93 -2.01 -13.54
N ALA A 61 -22.49 -1.62 -14.68
CA ALA A 61 -23.23 -2.52 -15.58
C ALA A 61 -22.31 -3.56 -16.27
N ASP A 62 -21.02 -3.22 -16.53
CA ASP A 62 -20.00 -4.18 -16.97
C ASP A 62 -19.73 -5.29 -15.95
N LEU A 63 -19.94 -5.00 -14.68
CA LEU A 63 -19.86 -5.98 -13.58
C LEU A 63 -21.15 -6.76 -13.40
N GLU A 64 -22.20 -6.48 -14.20
CA GLU A 64 -23.54 -7.08 -14.13
C GLU A 64 -24.17 -6.99 -12.72
N LEU A 65 -23.96 -5.87 -12.01
CA LEU A 65 -24.58 -5.61 -10.72
C LEU A 65 -26.08 -5.29 -10.86
N ASP A 66 -26.79 -5.34 -9.73
CA ASP A 66 -28.23 -5.08 -9.69
C ASP A 66 -28.59 -3.64 -10.10
N VAL A 67 -29.85 -3.43 -10.48
CA VAL A 67 -30.37 -2.14 -10.97
C VAL A 67 -30.20 -1.04 -9.91
N ASP A 68 -30.36 -1.36 -8.61
CA ASP A 68 -30.16 -0.40 -7.54
C ASP A 68 -28.71 0.11 -7.49
N SER A 69 -27.72 -0.78 -7.73
CA SER A 69 -26.31 -0.41 -7.84
C SER A 69 -26.03 0.49 -9.06
N VAL A 70 -26.65 0.22 -10.20
CA VAL A 70 -26.52 1.04 -11.43
C VAL A 70 -27.11 2.44 -11.20
N ILE A 71 -28.31 2.51 -10.59
CA ILE A 71 -28.95 3.77 -10.23
C ILE A 71 -28.12 4.53 -9.19
N ALA A 72 -27.64 3.85 -8.15
CA ALA A 72 -26.78 4.48 -7.15
C ALA A 72 -25.46 5.01 -7.75
N ALA A 73 -24.88 4.29 -8.71
CA ALA A 73 -23.70 4.75 -9.45
C ALA A 73 -24.00 6.00 -10.30
N MET A 74 -25.18 6.11 -10.86
CA MET A 74 -25.62 7.27 -11.62
C MET A 74 -25.88 8.49 -10.72
N LEU A 75 -26.25 8.26 -9.46
CA LEU A 75 -26.60 9.31 -8.50
C LEU A 75 -25.47 9.60 -7.47
N HIS A 76 -24.32 8.93 -7.54
CA HIS A 76 -23.35 8.89 -6.46
C HIS A 76 -22.77 10.26 -6.04
N ASP A 77 -22.66 11.22 -6.98
CA ASP A 77 -22.16 12.57 -6.72
C ASP A 77 -23.29 13.58 -6.44
N CYS A 78 -24.57 13.19 -6.60
CA CYS A 78 -25.68 14.13 -6.44
C CYS A 78 -25.78 14.74 -5.03
N ILE A 79 -25.55 13.93 -3.96
CA ILE A 79 -25.57 14.44 -2.58
C ILE A 79 -24.32 15.27 -2.26
N GLU A 80 -23.17 14.98 -2.90
CA GLU A 80 -21.91 15.64 -2.62
C GLU A 80 -21.80 16.99 -3.32
N ASP A 81 -22.13 17.05 -4.62
CA ASP A 81 -21.81 18.17 -5.50
C ASP A 81 -23.05 18.99 -5.89
N THR A 82 -24.26 18.61 -5.42
CA THR A 82 -25.51 19.30 -5.72
C THR A 82 -26.37 19.52 -4.47
N PRO A 83 -27.45 20.30 -4.53
CA PRO A 83 -28.39 20.49 -3.42
C PRO A 83 -29.27 19.27 -3.11
N ALA A 84 -29.20 18.19 -3.88
CA ALA A 84 -30.02 17.00 -3.68
C ALA A 84 -29.80 16.37 -2.30
N THR A 85 -30.88 15.92 -1.64
CA THR A 85 -30.82 15.33 -0.31
C THR A 85 -31.09 13.83 -0.34
N HIS A 86 -30.68 13.13 0.75
CA HIS A 86 -30.96 11.71 0.94
C HIS A 86 -32.45 11.42 0.84
N GLU A 87 -33.30 12.26 1.48
CA GLU A 87 -34.76 12.08 1.51
C GLU A 87 -35.40 12.19 0.12
N GLU A 88 -34.85 13.06 -0.74
CA GLU A 88 -35.33 13.18 -2.13
C GLU A 88 -35.02 11.95 -2.95
N ILE A 89 -33.79 11.40 -2.79
CA ILE A 89 -33.38 10.17 -3.48
C ILE A 89 -34.17 8.98 -2.95
N ALA A 90 -34.34 8.85 -1.63
CA ALA A 90 -35.11 7.78 -1.02
C ALA A 90 -36.58 7.79 -1.48
N LYS A 91 -37.20 8.96 -1.59
CA LYS A 91 -38.57 9.10 -2.05
C LYS A 91 -38.77 8.70 -3.53
N LYS A 92 -37.79 8.99 -4.39
CA LYS A 92 -37.88 8.73 -5.85
C LYS A 92 -37.40 7.33 -6.23
N PHE A 93 -36.31 6.86 -5.62
CA PHE A 93 -35.61 5.65 -6.03
C PHE A 93 -35.57 4.55 -4.96
N GLY A 94 -36.09 4.82 -3.77
CA GLY A 94 -36.15 3.89 -2.64
C GLY A 94 -34.97 4.02 -1.69
N GLU A 95 -35.21 3.62 -0.44
CA GLU A 95 -34.23 3.68 0.65
C GLU A 95 -32.90 2.94 0.33
N PRO A 96 -32.92 1.73 -0.30
CA PRO A 96 -31.66 1.02 -0.60
C PRO A 96 -30.72 1.81 -1.54
N VAL A 97 -31.27 2.53 -2.52
CA VAL A 97 -30.48 3.40 -3.41
C VAL A 97 -29.90 4.59 -2.64
N ALA A 98 -30.72 5.23 -1.81
CA ALA A 98 -30.31 6.38 -1.00
C ALA A 98 -29.20 6.03 0.00
N GLU A 99 -29.31 4.87 0.67
CA GLU A 99 -28.26 4.35 1.55
C GLU A 99 -26.94 4.07 0.82
N LEU A 100 -26.99 3.50 -0.40
CA LEU A 100 -25.81 3.29 -1.24
C LEU A 100 -25.15 4.62 -1.63
N VAL A 101 -25.93 5.59 -2.11
CA VAL A 101 -25.41 6.92 -2.49
C VAL A 101 -24.79 7.62 -1.28
N GLU A 102 -25.47 7.61 -0.13
CA GLU A 102 -24.94 8.19 1.10
C GLU A 102 -23.67 7.47 1.58
N GLY A 103 -23.63 6.14 1.47
CA GLY A 103 -22.45 5.33 1.78
C GLY A 103 -21.22 5.73 0.96
N VAL A 104 -21.40 5.98 -0.34
CA VAL A 104 -20.35 6.46 -1.24
C VAL A 104 -19.92 7.88 -0.87
N THR A 105 -20.87 8.76 -0.50
CA THR A 105 -20.65 10.19 -0.18
C THR A 105 -19.97 10.40 1.18
N LYS A 106 -20.33 9.63 2.22
CA LYS A 106 -19.77 9.76 3.59
C LYS A 106 -18.26 9.58 3.67
N LEU A 107 -17.65 9.04 2.62
CA LEU A 107 -16.21 8.84 2.52
C LEU A 107 -15.41 10.16 2.34
N THR A 108 -16.06 11.29 2.07
CA THR A 108 -15.41 12.53 1.64
C THR A 108 -15.55 13.74 2.58
N ARG A 109 -16.45 13.73 3.58
CA ARG A 109 -16.91 14.97 4.29
C ARG A 109 -16.28 15.30 5.66
N VAL A 110 -15.03 15.01 5.97
CA VAL A 110 -14.44 15.41 7.27
C VAL A 110 -13.21 16.33 7.08
N GLN A 111 -13.19 17.47 7.80
CA GLN A 111 -12.00 18.33 7.87
C GLN A 111 -11.00 17.76 8.88
N TYR A 112 -9.78 17.50 8.45
CA TYR A 112 -8.71 16.90 9.24
C TYR A 112 -7.56 17.87 9.49
N VAL A 113 -6.80 17.62 10.55
CA VAL A 113 -5.66 18.43 10.96
C VAL A 113 -4.41 18.09 10.13
N SER A 114 -4.31 16.87 9.62
CA SER A 114 -3.24 16.43 8.71
C SER A 114 -3.78 15.60 7.55
N LYS A 115 -3.01 15.56 6.45
CA LYS A 115 -3.37 14.81 5.24
C LYS A 115 -3.30 13.29 5.46
N GLU A 116 -2.42 12.84 6.34
CA GLU A 116 -2.29 11.46 6.75
C GLU A 116 -3.50 10.99 7.58
N GLU A 117 -3.97 11.82 8.52
CA GLU A 117 -5.18 11.55 9.31
C GLU A 117 -6.43 11.48 8.41
N GLU A 118 -6.51 12.38 7.41
CA GLU A 118 -7.60 12.36 6.41
C GLU A 118 -7.63 11.06 5.62
N GLN A 119 -6.48 10.61 5.09
CA GLN A 119 -6.38 9.37 4.33
C GLN A 119 -6.74 8.15 5.18
N MET A 120 -6.31 8.12 6.43
CA MET A 120 -6.55 7.03 7.37
C MET A 120 -8.02 6.91 7.76
N GLU A 121 -8.66 8.03 8.08
CA GLU A 121 -10.07 8.03 8.47
C GLU A 121 -10.98 7.77 7.26
N ASN A 122 -10.63 8.24 6.07
CA ASN A 122 -11.33 7.90 4.84
C ASN A 122 -11.27 6.39 4.55
N LEU A 123 -10.09 5.77 4.70
CA LEU A 123 -9.94 4.33 4.55
C LEU A 123 -10.77 3.55 5.59
N ARG A 124 -10.77 4.02 6.84
CA ARG A 124 -11.57 3.42 7.91
C ARG A 124 -13.06 3.47 7.60
N LYS A 125 -13.57 4.63 7.20
CA LYS A 125 -14.99 4.80 6.83
C LYS A 125 -15.36 3.91 5.66
N MET A 126 -14.47 3.82 4.66
CA MET A 126 -14.65 2.96 3.50
C MET A 126 -14.80 1.49 3.91
N LEU A 127 -13.96 1.01 4.83
CA LEU A 127 -14.05 -0.36 5.35
C LEU A 127 -15.32 -0.57 6.20
N MET A 128 -15.75 0.44 6.96
CA MET A 128 -17.00 0.36 7.72
C MET A 128 -18.23 0.33 6.79
N ALA A 129 -18.25 1.17 5.75
CA ALA A 129 -19.30 1.14 4.74
C ALA A 129 -19.35 -0.19 3.99
N MET A 130 -18.17 -0.76 3.65
CA MET A 130 -18.05 -2.08 3.02
C MET A 130 -18.57 -3.22 3.91
N ALA A 131 -18.42 -3.11 5.24
CA ALA A 131 -18.96 -4.09 6.16
C ALA A 131 -20.50 -4.03 6.27
N HIS A 132 -21.10 -2.88 5.96
CA HIS A 132 -22.56 -2.70 5.91
C HIS A 132 -23.13 -3.17 4.57
N ASP A 133 -22.60 -2.65 3.45
CA ASP A 133 -22.95 -3.06 2.08
C ASP A 133 -21.75 -2.99 1.15
N ILE A 134 -21.36 -4.13 0.59
CA ILE A 134 -20.21 -4.25 -0.31
C ILE A 134 -20.37 -3.43 -1.60
N ARG A 135 -21.61 -3.17 -2.05
CA ARG A 135 -21.90 -2.42 -3.27
C ARG A 135 -21.34 -1.01 -3.21
N VAL A 136 -21.25 -0.42 -2.01
CA VAL A 136 -20.62 0.90 -1.79
C VAL A 136 -19.17 0.93 -2.28
N ILE A 137 -18.37 -0.07 -1.94
CA ILE A 137 -16.96 -0.12 -2.37
C ILE A 137 -16.85 -0.48 -3.85
N LEU A 138 -17.74 -1.32 -4.38
CA LEU A 138 -17.76 -1.66 -5.81
C LEU A 138 -18.01 -0.40 -6.66
N ILE A 139 -19.02 0.40 -6.32
CA ILE A 139 -19.29 1.69 -6.95
C ILE A 139 -18.09 2.64 -6.83
N LYS A 140 -17.47 2.70 -5.63
CA LYS A 140 -16.31 3.58 -5.42
C LYS A 140 -15.06 3.17 -6.20
N ILE A 141 -14.85 1.87 -6.44
CA ILE A 141 -13.78 1.38 -7.32
C ILE A 141 -14.08 1.76 -8.78
N CYS A 142 -15.34 1.66 -9.22
CA CYS A 142 -15.76 2.08 -10.56
C CYS A 142 -15.61 3.59 -10.78
N ASP A 143 -15.99 4.41 -9.78
CA ASP A 143 -15.74 5.86 -9.75
C ASP A 143 -14.24 6.14 -9.88
N ARG A 144 -13.42 5.49 -9.05
CA ARG A 144 -11.96 5.63 -9.11
C ARG A 144 -11.40 5.26 -10.48
N LEU A 145 -11.87 4.19 -11.08
CA LEU A 145 -11.42 3.76 -12.41
C LEU A 145 -11.75 4.81 -13.48
N HIS A 146 -12.97 5.34 -13.50
CA HIS A 146 -13.31 6.39 -14.44
C HIS A 146 -12.49 7.67 -14.20
N ASN A 147 -12.25 8.04 -12.95
CA ASN A 147 -11.39 9.17 -12.60
C ASN A 147 -9.93 8.93 -13.06
N MET A 148 -9.43 7.70 -13.03
CA MET A 148 -8.09 7.36 -13.54
C MET A 148 -8.04 7.40 -15.08
N ARG A 149 -9.10 6.98 -15.78
CA ARG A 149 -9.21 7.08 -17.25
C ARG A 149 -9.17 8.52 -17.75
N THR A 150 -9.67 9.47 -16.95
CA THR A 150 -9.72 10.91 -17.28
C THR A 150 -8.66 11.75 -16.54
N MET A 151 -7.61 11.09 -16.02
CA MET A 151 -6.60 11.73 -15.18
C MET A 151 -5.70 12.73 -15.94
N GLU A 152 -5.63 12.65 -17.27
CA GLU A 152 -4.85 13.53 -18.13
C GLU A 152 -5.24 15.02 -17.98
N TYR A 153 -6.50 15.31 -17.69
CA TYR A 153 -7.01 16.67 -17.49
C TYR A 153 -6.69 17.26 -16.11
N GLN A 154 -6.04 16.49 -15.23
CA GLN A 154 -5.67 16.95 -13.88
C GLN A 154 -4.24 17.54 -13.87
N SER A 155 -3.95 18.38 -12.87
CA SER A 155 -2.59 18.91 -12.68
C SER A 155 -1.61 17.76 -12.33
N PRO A 156 -0.32 17.85 -12.73
CA PRO A 156 0.69 16.82 -12.47
C PRO A 156 0.77 16.38 -11.01
N ARG A 157 0.58 17.33 -10.08
CA ARG A 157 0.52 17.03 -8.64
C ARG A 157 -0.65 16.12 -8.30
N LYS A 158 -1.87 16.44 -8.79
CA LYS A 158 -3.07 15.62 -8.54
C LYS A 158 -2.98 14.27 -9.24
N GLN A 159 -2.43 14.23 -10.46
CA GLN A 159 -2.16 12.97 -11.18
C GLN A 159 -1.35 12.01 -10.30
N ARG A 160 -0.25 12.50 -9.74
CA ARG A 160 0.61 11.68 -8.88
C ARG A 160 -0.05 11.29 -7.56
N GLU A 161 -0.68 12.25 -6.86
CA GLU A 161 -1.36 11.98 -5.58
C GLU A 161 -2.46 10.93 -5.74
N LYS A 162 -3.31 11.07 -6.77
CA LYS A 162 -4.42 10.15 -7.01
C LYS A 162 -3.96 8.79 -7.54
N SER A 163 -2.91 8.74 -8.33
CA SER A 163 -2.30 7.48 -8.79
C SER A 163 -1.66 6.71 -7.63
N LEU A 164 -0.98 7.39 -6.70
CA LEU A 164 -0.42 6.76 -5.52
C LEU A 164 -1.52 6.20 -4.60
N GLU A 165 -2.56 6.99 -4.32
CA GLU A 165 -3.73 6.55 -3.56
C GLU A 165 -4.41 5.33 -4.22
N THR A 166 -4.53 5.33 -5.54
CA THR A 166 -5.10 4.22 -6.31
C THR A 166 -4.26 2.96 -6.19
N MET A 167 -2.94 3.08 -6.33
CA MET A 167 -2.00 1.97 -6.22
C MET A 167 -1.91 1.39 -4.80
N GLU A 168 -2.00 2.25 -3.78
CA GLU A 168 -1.85 1.84 -2.39
C GLU A 168 -3.14 1.35 -1.73
N ILE A 169 -4.31 1.76 -2.23
CA ILE A 169 -5.60 1.47 -1.59
C ILE A 169 -6.54 0.73 -2.53
N TYR A 170 -6.90 1.31 -3.68
CA TYR A 170 -7.99 0.78 -4.50
C TYR A 170 -7.60 -0.48 -5.29
N ALA A 171 -6.41 -0.53 -5.88
CA ALA A 171 -5.95 -1.71 -6.61
C ALA A 171 -5.78 -2.95 -5.69
N PRO A 172 -5.23 -2.83 -4.47
CA PRO A 172 -5.22 -3.93 -3.50
C PRO A 172 -6.61 -4.39 -3.05
N ILE A 173 -7.56 -3.47 -2.83
CA ILE A 173 -8.94 -3.84 -2.50
C ILE A 173 -9.59 -4.59 -3.66
N ALA A 174 -9.45 -4.08 -4.90
CA ALA A 174 -9.94 -4.78 -6.09
C ALA A 174 -9.33 -6.17 -6.24
N HIS A 175 -8.04 -6.33 -5.92
CA HIS A 175 -7.37 -7.64 -5.90
C HIS A 175 -7.99 -8.59 -4.87
N ARG A 176 -8.25 -8.11 -3.66
CA ARG A 176 -8.81 -8.91 -2.57
C ARG A 176 -10.27 -9.31 -2.83
N LEU A 177 -11.02 -8.44 -3.51
CA LEU A 177 -12.37 -8.72 -3.98
C LEU A 177 -12.40 -9.61 -5.25
N GLY A 178 -11.25 -10.03 -5.77
CA GLY A 178 -11.13 -10.88 -6.94
C GLY A 178 -11.34 -10.17 -8.29
N MET A 179 -11.54 -8.84 -8.29
CA MET A 179 -11.86 -8.04 -9.49
C MET A 179 -10.60 -7.77 -10.34
N GLN A 180 -10.08 -8.82 -10.98
CA GLN A 180 -8.77 -8.75 -11.65
C GLN A 180 -8.74 -7.76 -12.82
N LYS A 181 -9.82 -7.66 -13.58
CA LYS A 181 -9.93 -6.73 -14.72
C LYS A 181 -9.75 -5.28 -14.28
N LEU A 182 -10.48 -4.85 -13.24
CA LEU A 182 -10.40 -3.48 -12.71
C LEU A 182 -9.04 -3.23 -12.04
N LYS A 183 -8.54 -4.21 -11.29
CA LYS A 183 -7.22 -4.12 -10.65
C LYS A 183 -6.13 -3.82 -11.67
N TRP A 184 -6.04 -4.58 -12.74
CA TRP A 184 -4.99 -4.42 -13.75
C TRP A 184 -5.06 -3.06 -14.44
N GLU A 185 -6.26 -2.62 -14.79
CA GLU A 185 -6.46 -1.32 -15.41
C GLU A 185 -6.09 -0.17 -14.46
N LEU A 186 -6.48 -0.26 -13.17
CA LEU A 186 -6.07 0.70 -12.15
C LEU A 186 -4.55 0.74 -11.96
N GLU A 187 -3.89 -0.42 -11.96
CA GLU A 187 -2.43 -0.52 -11.83
C GLU A 187 -1.71 0.09 -13.04
N ASP A 188 -2.12 -0.24 -14.26
CA ASP A 188 -1.51 0.27 -15.51
C ASP A 188 -1.71 1.77 -15.64
N LEU A 189 -2.94 2.28 -15.43
CA LEU A 189 -3.23 3.72 -15.45
C LEU A 189 -2.46 4.49 -14.37
N SER A 190 -2.30 3.91 -13.19
CA SER A 190 -1.52 4.54 -12.12
C SER A 190 -0.02 4.59 -12.44
N LEU A 191 0.54 3.51 -13.00
CA LEU A 191 1.95 3.46 -13.38
C LEU A 191 2.30 4.54 -14.41
N ARG A 192 1.40 4.81 -15.37
CA ARG A 192 1.58 5.82 -16.39
C ARG A 192 1.90 7.20 -15.83
N TYR A 193 1.39 7.55 -14.63
CA TYR A 193 1.64 8.82 -13.95
C TYR A 193 2.68 8.74 -12.83
N LEU A 194 2.93 7.55 -12.26
CA LEU A 194 3.92 7.36 -11.20
C LEU A 194 5.34 7.19 -11.76
N ASP A 195 5.49 6.42 -12.82
CA ASP A 195 6.75 6.22 -13.56
C ASP A 195 6.49 6.22 -15.08
N PRO A 196 6.29 7.41 -15.69
CA PRO A 196 6.02 7.52 -17.14
C PRO A 196 7.13 6.93 -17.99
N VAL A 197 8.39 7.02 -17.54
CA VAL A 197 9.56 6.52 -18.30
C VAL A 197 9.56 5.00 -18.32
N GLY A 198 9.40 4.35 -17.15
CA GLY A 198 9.34 2.90 -17.08
C GLY A 198 8.09 2.31 -17.77
N TYR A 199 6.97 3.03 -17.71
CA TYR A 199 5.76 2.65 -18.44
C TYR A 199 6.02 2.65 -19.96
N LYS A 200 6.54 3.76 -20.47
CA LYS A 200 6.78 3.94 -21.91
C LYS A 200 7.84 2.98 -22.44
N GLU A 201 8.92 2.73 -21.70
CA GLU A 201 9.96 1.77 -22.08
C GLU A 201 9.36 0.37 -22.35
N ILE A 202 8.45 -0.09 -21.47
CA ILE A 202 7.79 -1.40 -21.64
C ILE A 202 6.78 -1.34 -22.79
N GLU A 203 6.01 -0.25 -22.90
CA GLU A 203 5.03 -0.06 -23.96
C GLU A 203 5.71 -0.08 -25.36
N ASP A 204 6.80 0.67 -25.53
CA ASP A 204 7.58 0.74 -26.78
C ASP A 204 8.21 -0.63 -27.11
N GLU A 205 8.80 -1.33 -26.13
CA GLU A 205 9.38 -2.66 -26.32
C GLU A 205 8.33 -3.73 -26.70
N LEU A 206 7.13 -3.64 -26.14
CA LEU A 206 6.00 -4.50 -26.54
C LEU A 206 5.48 -4.16 -27.93
N ALA A 207 5.43 -2.87 -28.29
CA ALA A 207 4.98 -2.41 -29.59
C ALA A 207 5.94 -2.82 -30.72
N GLU A 208 7.24 -2.72 -30.50
CA GLU A 208 8.26 -3.17 -31.48
C GLU A 208 8.14 -4.65 -31.83
N ARG A 209 7.68 -5.47 -30.89
CA ARG A 209 7.52 -6.91 -31.06
C ARG A 209 6.09 -7.33 -31.44
N SER A 210 5.15 -6.39 -31.62
CA SER A 210 3.71 -6.67 -31.68
C SER A 210 3.33 -7.63 -32.83
N SER A 211 3.85 -7.44 -34.05
CA SER A 211 3.53 -8.28 -35.22
C SER A 211 3.98 -9.75 -35.04
N ALA A 212 5.20 -9.96 -34.55
CA ALA A 212 5.73 -11.28 -34.26
C ALA A 212 4.96 -11.96 -33.11
N HIS A 213 4.50 -11.15 -32.13
CA HIS A 213 3.68 -11.61 -31.03
C HIS A 213 2.31 -12.05 -31.46
N GLU A 214 1.65 -11.30 -32.35
CA GLU A 214 0.31 -11.62 -32.87
C GLU A 214 0.34 -12.93 -33.68
N GLU A 215 1.34 -13.12 -34.55
CA GLU A 215 1.51 -14.35 -35.30
C GLU A 215 1.77 -15.55 -34.41
N PHE A 216 2.65 -15.40 -33.41
CA PHE A 216 2.93 -16.44 -32.41
C PHE A 216 1.66 -16.80 -31.63
N MET A 217 0.94 -15.79 -31.12
CA MET A 217 -0.27 -15.99 -30.33
C MET A 217 -1.36 -16.69 -31.13
N ALA A 218 -1.62 -16.25 -32.38
CA ALA A 218 -2.59 -16.87 -33.26
C ALA A 218 -2.20 -18.34 -33.60
N GLY A 219 -0.92 -18.60 -33.85
CA GLY A 219 -0.42 -19.93 -34.14
C GLY A 219 -0.59 -20.91 -32.97
N ILE A 220 -0.25 -20.49 -31.73
CA ILE A 220 -0.45 -21.33 -30.53
C ILE A 220 -1.93 -21.54 -30.26
N GLN A 221 -2.74 -20.47 -30.32
CA GLN A 221 -4.21 -20.56 -30.13
C GLN A 221 -4.84 -21.57 -31.08
N HIS A 222 -4.52 -21.48 -32.37
CA HIS A 222 -5.04 -22.41 -33.38
C HIS A 222 -4.62 -23.86 -33.08
N ARG A 223 -3.35 -24.11 -32.72
CA ARG A 223 -2.86 -25.46 -32.38
C ARG A 223 -3.60 -26.05 -31.18
N ILE A 224 -3.82 -25.25 -30.13
CA ILE A 224 -4.55 -25.69 -28.94
C ILE A 224 -6.00 -26.01 -29.32
N GLN A 225 -6.70 -25.12 -30.01
CA GLN A 225 -8.09 -25.33 -30.43
C GLN A 225 -8.24 -26.58 -31.30
N HIS A 226 -7.37 -26.74 -32.28
CA HIS A 226 -7.41 -27.89 -33.18
C HIS A 226 -7.20 -29.22 -32.44
N ARG A 227 -6.21 -29.30 -31.53
CA ARG A 227 -5.94 -30.50 -30.74
C ARG A 227 -7.10 -30.87 -29.81
N LEU A 228 -7.67 -29.89 -29.11
CA LEU A 228 -8.79 -30.11 -28.21
C LEU A 228 -10.07 -30.52 -28.96
N ALA A 229 -10.29 -29.96 -30.14
CA ALA A 229 -11.41 -30.37 -31.00
C ALA A 229 -11.29 -31.81 -31.50
N GLN A 230 -10.04 -32.32 -31.77
CA GLN A 230 -9.80 -33.74 -32.11
C GLN A 230 -10.12 -34.68 -30.95
N GLU A 231 -9.97 -34.24 -29.70
CA GLU A 231 -10.34 -35.02 -28.50
C GLU A 231 -11.82 -34.86 -28.13
N GLY A 232 -12.60 -34.09 -28.92
CA GLY A 232 -14.02 -33.83 -28.65
C GLY A 232 -14.28 -32.90 -27.47
N ILE A 233 -13.28 -32.14 -27.01
CA ILE A 233 -13.40 -31.19 -25.91
C ILE A 233 -13.88 -29.84 -26.45
N HIS A 234 -15.06 -29.38 -25.99
CA HIS A 234 -15.57 -28.05 -26.29
C HIS A 234 -14.87 -27.02 -25.44
N CYS A 235 -14.17 -26.09 -26.09
CA CYS A 235 -13.43 -25.06 -25.37
C CYS A 235 -13.38 -23.74 -26.10
N THR A 236 -13.18 -22.66 -25.35
CA THR A 236 -12.83 -21.35 -25.90
C THR A 236 -11.40 -21.00 -25.46
N VAL A 237 -10.57 -20.60 -26.43
CA VAL A 237 -9.16 -20.26 -26.15
C VAL A 237 -8.93 -18.79 -26.44
N TYR A 238 -8.41 -18.08 -25.45
CA TYR A 238 -8.02 -16.65 -25.56
C TYR A 238 -6.53 -16.53 -25.29
N GLY A 239 -5.83 -15.86 -26.21
CA GLY A 239 -4.48 -15.41 -25.98
C GLY A 239 -4.44 -14.00 -25.43
N ARG A 240 -3.49 -13.69 -24.53
CA ARG A 240 -3.25 -12.32 -24.07
C ARG A 240 -1.78 -12.10 -23.72
N VAL A 241 -1.33 -10.86 -23.93
CA VAL A 241 -0.06 -10.37 -23.36
C VAL A 241 -0.30 -9.90 -21.93
N LYS A 242 0.70 -10.04 -21.08
CA LYS A 242 0.65 -9.62 -19.69
C LYS A 242 0.59 -8.11 -19.56
N HIS A 243 -0.11 -7.62 -18.51
CA HIS A 243 -0.25 -6.18 -18.23
C HIS A 243 1.08 -5.51 -17.93
N ILE A 244 1.21 -4.25 -18.35
CA ILE A 244 2.45 -3.45 -18.24
C ILE A 244 2.95 -3.39 -16.79
N TYR A 245 2.08 -3.10 -15.80
CA TYR A 245 2.50 -3.08 -14.40
C TYR A 245 3.01 -4.44 -13.90
N SER A 246 2.41 -5.53 -14.35
CA SER A 246 2.87 -6.88 -13.97
C SER A 246 4.25 -7.20 -14.55
N ILE A 247 4.55 -6.72 -15.76
CA ILE A 247 5.87 -6.80 -16.40
C ILE A 247 6.85 -5.90 -15.63
N TYR A 248 6.49 -4.64 -15.43
CA TYR A 248 7.25 -3.64 -14.68
C TYR A 248 7.71 -4.18 -13.32
N ARG A 249 6.79 -4.75 -12.54
CA ARG A 249 7.10 -5.32 -11.23
C ARG A 249 8.13 -6.45 -11.31
N LYS A 250 8.07 -7.31 -12.34
CA LYS A 250 9.04 -8.40 -12.53
C LYS A 250 10.40 -7.88 -12.99
N MET A 251 10.41 -6.95 -13.91
CA MET A 251 11.65 -6.34 -14.41
C MET A 251 12.38 -5.61 -13.28
N PHE A 252 11.68 -4.81 -12.49
CA PHE A 252 12.31 -3.90 -11.52
C PHE A 252 12.42 -4.46 -10.09
N ALA A 253 11.47 -5.30 -9.63
CA ALA A 253 11.58 -5.94 -8.32
C ALA A 253 12.47 -7.19 -8.33
N GLN A 254 12.54 -7.91 -9.48
CA GLN A 254 13.32 -9.14 -9.63
C GLN A 254 14.55 -8.97 -10.52
N ASN A 255 14.80 -7.75 -11.03
CA ASN A 255 15.92 -7.39 -11.93
C ASN A 255 16.01 -8.30 -13.17
N LYS A 256 14.85 -8.56 -13.83
CA LYS A 256 14.74 -9.39 -15.03
C LYS A 256 14.60 -8.53 -16.28
N THR A 257 15.11 -9.05 -17.39
CA THR A 257 14.81 -8.53 -18.73
C THR A 257 13.44 -9.06 -19.19
N LEU A 258 12.87 -8.46 -20.24
CA LEU A 258 11.60 -8.90 -20.81
C LEU A 258 11.67 -10.37 -21.27
N ASP A 259 12.80 -10.79 -21.84
CA ASP A 259 13.05 -12.16 -22.35
C ASP A 259 13.13 -13.22 -21.21
N GLU A 260 13.44 -12.79 -19.99
CA GLU A 260 13.47 -13.66 -18.80
C GLU A 260 12.10 -13.82 -18.13
N ILE A 261 11.06 -13.18 -18.68
CA ILE A 261 9.70 -13.27 -18.16
C ILE A 261 8.94 -14.40 -18.89
N PHE A 262 9.02 -15.61 -18.35
CA PHE A 262 8.42 -16.83 -18.93
C PHE A 262 6.89 -16.82 -19.08
N ASP A 263 6.19 -15.88 -18.48
CA ASP A 263 4.73 -15.73 -18.51
C ASP A 263 4.29 -14.41 -19.16
N LEU A 264 5.10 -13.91 -20.12
CA LEU A 264 4.75 -12.76 -20.93
C LEU A 264 3.51 -13.02 -21.76
N TYR A 265 3.43 -14.23 -22.35
CA TYR A 265 2.29 -14.73 -23.10
C TYR A 265 1.49 -15.70 -22.23
N ALA A 266 0.20 -15.51 -22.19
CA ALA A 266 -0.71 -16.37 -21.48
C ALA A 266 -1.89 -16.76 -22.38
N PHE A 267 -2.24 -18.05 -22.35
CA PHE A 267 -3.43 -18.58 -23.01
C PHE A 267 -4.43 -19.02 -21.96
N ARG A 268 -5.68 -18.65 -22.14
CA ARG A 268 -6.78 -19.14 -21.32
C ARG A 268 -7.58 -20.12 -22.10
N VAL A 269 -7.74 -21.32 -21.54
CA VAL A 269 -8.59 -22.37 -22.06
C VAL A 269 -9.78 -22.49 -21.12
N ILE A 270 -10.97 -22.22 -21.63
CA ILE A 270 -12.20 -22.26 -20.87
C ILE A 270 -13.02 -23.44 -21.34
N VAL A 271 -13.43 -24.28 -20.41
CA VAL A 271 -14.20 -25.52 -20.63
C VAL A 271 -15.45 -25.54 -19.76
N ASP A 272 -16.30 -26.56 -19.92
CA ASP A 272 -17.57 -26.60 -19.25
C ASP A 272 -17.48 -27.15 -17.81
N ASP A 273 -16.62 -28.14 -17.55
CA ASP A 273 -16.52 -28.77 -16.25
C ASP A 273 -15.07 -28.98 -15.75
N ILE A 274 -14.95 -29.38 -14.46
CA ILE A 274 -13.65 -29.60 -13.81
C ILE A 274 -12.89 -30.80 -14.39
N PRO A 275 -13.51 -31.98 -14.62
CA PRO A 275 -12.84 -33.10 -15.30
C PRO A 275 -12.20 -32.70 -16.63
N GLU A 276 -12.88 -31.89 -17.45
CA GLU A 276 -12.32 -31.38 -18.70
C GLU A 276 -11.11 -30.48 -18.48
N CYS A 277 -11.06 -29.71 -17.39
CA CYS A 277 -9.86 -28.92 -17.06
C CYS A 277 -8.60 -29.80 -16.94
N TYR A 278 -8.70 -30.96 -16.29
CA TYR A 278 -7.56 -31.88 -16.13
C TYR A 278 -7.26 -32.66 -17.42
N ASN A 279 -8.29 -32.96 -18.24
CA ASN A 279 -8.10 -33.55 -19.57
C ASN A 279 -7.33 -32.60 -20.49
N VAL A 280 -7.71 -31.34 -20.52
CA VAL A 280 -7.00 -30.27 -21.27
C VAL A 280 -5.55 -30.15 -20.79
N LEU A 281 -5.28 -30.22 -19.49
CA LEU A 281 -3.90 -30.20 -18.96
C LEU A 281 -3.06 -31.34 -19.56
N GLY A 282 -3.63 -32.56 -19.64
CA GLY A 282 -2.98 -33.72 -20.28
C GLY A 282 -2.66 -33.43 -21.74
N CYS A 283 -3.61 -32.93 -22.51
CA CYS A 283 -3.42 -32.56 -23.92
C CYS A 283 -2.33 -31.49 -24.10
N ILE A 284 -2.32 -30.45 -23.25
CA ILE A 284 -1.32 -29.39 -23.30
C ILE A 284 0.09 -29.95 -23.03
N HIS A 285 0.26 -30.84 -22.05
CA HIS A 285 1.54 -31.44 -21.73
C HIS A 285 2.02 -32.47 -22.78
N ASP A 286 1.09 -33.08 -23.53
CA ASP A 286 1.40 -33.90 -24.71
C ASP A 286 1.91 -33.03 -25.89
N MET A 287 1.30 -31.87 -26.11
CA MET A 287 1.66 -30.96 -27.19
C MET A 287 2.96 -30.17 -26.93
N PHE A 288 3.19 -29.77 -25.70
CA PHE A 288 4.25 -28.84 -25.29
C PHE A 288 5.00 -29.33 -24.04
N LYS A 289 6.30 -29.03 -23.96
CA LYS A 289 7.11 -29.44 -22.81
C LYS A 289 6.84 -28.55 -21.59
N PRO A 290 6.36 -29.11 -20.46
CA PRO A 290 6.16 -28.33 -19.25
C PRO A 290 7.51 -27.92 -18.61
N VAL A 291 7.55 -26.70 -18.05
CA VAL A 291 8.68 -26.19 -17.26
C VAL A 291 8.55 -26.67 -15.82
N LEU A 292 9.56 -27.39 -15.33
CA LEU A 292 9.58 -27.97 -13.98
C LEU A 292 9.37 -26.90 -12.91
N GLY A 293 8.50 -27.20 -11.92
CA GLY A 293 8.21 -26.31 -10.79
C GLY A 293 7.30 -25.11 -11.14
N ARG A 294 6.75 -25.06 -12.37
CA ARG A 294 5.86 -24.00 -12.82
C ARG A 294 4.39 -24.40 -12.94
N PHE A 295 4.05 -25.61 -12.55
CA PHE A 295 2.67 -26.04 -12.44
C PHE A 295 2.05 -25.61 -11.11
N LYS A 296 0.80 -25.13 -11.15
CA LYS A 296 0.03 -24.74 -9.97
C LYS A 296 -1.43 -25.15 -10.15
N ASP A 297 -1.94 -25.87 -9.17
CA ASP A 297 -3.33 -26.29 -9.10
C ASP A 297 -4.10 -25.43 -8.12
N TYR A 298 -4.77 -24.40 -8.65
CA TYR A 298 -5.68 -23.56 -7.88
C TYR A 298 -7.14 -24.01 -7.96
N ILE A 299 -7.44 -25.15 -8.63
CA ILE A 299 -8.76 -25.79 -8.56
C ILE A 299 -8.83 -26.61 -7.27
N GLY A 300 -7.83 -27.45 -7.05
CA GLY A 300 -7.72 -28.26 -5.84
C GLY A 300 -7.41 -27.44 -4.58
N THR A 301 -6.71 -26.32 -4.74
CA THR A 301 -6.36 -25.41 -3.63
C THR A 301 -6.70 -23.97 -4.03
N PRO A 302 -7.97 -23.53 -3.91
CA PRO A 302 -8.40 -22.18 -4.27
C PRO A 302 -7.68 -21.09 -3.49
N LYS A 303 -7.45 -19.95 -4.14
CA LYS A 303 -6.91 -18.76 -3.45
C LYS A 303 -7.96 -18.13 -2.53
N PRO A 304 -7.53 -17.36 -1.49
CA PRO A 304 -8.48 -16.70 -0.57
C PRO A 304 -9.47 -15.75 -1.24
N ASN A 305 -9.14 -15.21 -2.40
CA ASN A 305 -10.03 -14.40 -3.23
C ASN A 305 -10.90 -15.25 -4.19
N MET A 306 -11.11 -16.52 -3.88
CA MET A 306 -11.89 -17.51 -4.63
C MET A 306 -11.38 -17.79 -6.06
N TYR A 307 -10.17 -17.34 -6.40
CA TYR A 307 -9.57 -17.62 -7.70
C TYR A 307 -9.25 -19.09 -7.86
N GLN A 308 -9.76 -19.70 -8.93
CA GLN A 308 -9.53 -21.11 -9.31
C GLN A 308 -9.06 -21.19 -10.78
N SER A 309 -8.03 -21.96 -11.04
CA SER A 309 -7.51 -22.27 -12.39
C SER A 309 -6.36 -23.27 -12.28
N LEU A 310 -6.14 -24.11 -13.27
CA LEU A 310 -4.85 -24.79 -13.44
C LEU A 310 -3.91 -23.85 -14.19
N HIS A 311 -2.68 -23.72 -13.71
CA HIS A 311 -1.63 -22.95 -14.37
C HIS A 311 -0.47 -23.84 -14.72
N THR A 312 -0.07 -23.86 -15.97
CA THR A 312 1.15 -24.52 -16.41
C THR A 312 1.94 -23.62 -17.34
N THR A 313 3.26 -23.57 -17.13
CA THR A 313 4.17 -22.89 -18.06
C THR A 313 4.79 -23.95 -18.95
N VAL A 314 4.68 -23.77 -20.26
CA VAL A 314 5.17 -24.71 -21.25
C VAL A 314 6.04 -24.01 -22.29
N ILE A 315 6.84 -24.78 -23.03
CA ILE A 315 7.71 -24.29 -24.11
C ILE A 315 7.22 -24.90 -25.41
N GLY A 316 6.94 -24.03 -26.39
CA GLY A 316 6.59 -24.41 -27.75
C GLY A 316 7.80 -24.82 -28.60
N ARG A 317 7.55 -25.22 -29.86
CA ARG A 317 8.60 -25.57 -30.81
C ARG A 317 9.52 -24.40 -31.14
N GLU A 318 8.99 -23.19 -31.00
CA GLU A 318 9.67 -21.92 -31.24
C GLU A 318 10.66 -21.54 -30.11
N GLY A 319 10.73 -22.34 -29.04
CA GLY A 319 11.58 -22.10 -27.86
C GLY A 319 11.06 -20.97 -26.93
N ILE A 320 9.91 -20.38 -27.26
CA ILE A 320 9.29 -19.31 -26.47
C ILE A 320 8.43 -19.93 -25.37
N PRO A 321 8.66 -19.61 -24.09
CA PRO A 321 7.82 -20.06 -22.99
C PRO A 321 6.51 -19.25 -22.92
N PHE A 322 5.42 -19.93 -22.57
CA PHE A 322 4.13 -19.29 -22.33
C PHE A 322 3.35 -20.03 -21.23
N GLU A 323 2.46 -19.30 -20.57
CA GLU A 323 1.58 -19.83 -19.54
C GLU A 323 0.24 -20.26 -20.14
N VAL A 324 -0.26 -21.43 -19.73
CA VAL A 324 -1.62 -21.87 -20.04
C VAL A 324 -2.43 -21.90 -18.74
N GLN A 325 -3.55 -21.17 -18.73
CA GLN A 325 -4.51 -21.11 -17.64
C GLN A 325 -5.77 -21.85 -18.06
N ILE A 326 -6.14 -22.90 -17.34
CA ILE A 326 -7.26 -23.77 -17.68
C ILE A 326 -8.31 -23.64 -16.57
N ARG A 327 -9.56 -23.38 -16.93
CA ARG A 327 -10.64 -23.16 -15.96
C ARG A 327 -12.01 -23.32 -16.60
N THR A 328 -13.05 -23.51 -15.78
CA THR A 328 -14.44 -23.51 -16.24
C THR A 328 -14.97 -22.10 -16.47
N TRP A 329 -16.14 -21.99 -17.13
CA TRP A 329 -16.83 -20.71 -17.29
C TRP A 329 -17.14 -20.03 -15.94
N GLU A 330 -17.58 -20.79 -14.94
CA GLU A 330 -17.85 -20.26 -13.59
C GLU A 330 -16.57 -19.70 -12.94
N MET A 331 -15.47 -20.44 -13.01
CA MET A 331 -14.17 -19.97 -12.52
C MET A 331 -13.67 -18.75 -13.30
N HIS A 332 -13.98 -18.67 -14.60
CA HIS A 332 -13.64 -17.52 -15.43
C HIS A 332 -14.37 -16.27 -14.96
N GLN A 333 -15.67 -16.36 -14.76
CA GLN A 333 -16.50 -15.27 -14.26
C GLN A 333 -15.97 -14.80 -12.88
N THR A 334 -15.75 -15.74 -11.97
CA THR A 334 -15.21 -15.43 -10.64
C THR A 334 -13.81 -14.79 -10.72
N ALA A 335 -12.95 -15.22 -11.65
CA ALA A 335 -11.61 -14.66 -11.80
C ALA A 335 -11.59 -13.26 -12.41
N GLU A 336 -12.54 -12.90 -13.29
CA GLU A 336 -12.59 -11.57 -13.93
C GLU A 336 -13.35 -10.54 -13.08
N TYR A 337 -14.49 -10.94 -12.51
CA TYR A 337 -15.42 -10.05 -11.83
C TYR A 337 -15.41 -10.21 -10.29
N GLY A 338 -14.75 -11.25 -9.76
CA GLY A 338 -14.61 -11.48 -8.34
C GLY A 338 -15.95 -11.64 -7.64
N ILE A 339 -16.11 -10.92 -6.54
CA ILE A 339 -17.33 -10.97 -5.73
C ILE A 339 -18.60 -10.52 -6.49
N ALA A 340 -18.45 -9.69 -7.52
CA ALA A 340 -19.59 -9.28 -8.35
C ALA A 340 -20.23 -10.47 -9.11
N ALA A 341 -19.42 -11.42 -9.60
CA ALA A 341 -19.93 -12.65 -10.20
C ALA A 341 -20.74 -13.51 -9.20
N HIS A 342 -20.31 -13.56 -7.96
CA HIS A 342 -21.02 -14.27 -6.88
C HIS A 342 -22.37 -13.65 -6.52
N TRP A 343 -22.49 -12.33 -6.71
CA TRP A 343 -23.73 -11.59 -6.51
C TRP A 343 -24.81 -12.00 -7.50
N LYS A 344 -24.46 -12.17 -8.77
CA LYS A 344 -25.36 -12.62 -9.85
C LYS A 344 -25.99 -13.99 -9.57
N TYR A 345 -25.19 -14.94 -9.08
CA TYR A 345 -25.66 -16.30 -8.80
C TYR A 345 -26.69 -16.35 -7.65
N LYS A 346 -26.58 -15.46 -6.66
CA LYS A 346 -27.49 -15.38 -5.50
C LYS A 346 -28.82 -14.69 -5.80
N GLN A 347 -28.91 -13.79 -6.80
CA GLN A 347 -30.17 -13.17 -7.21
C GLN A 347 -31.17 -14.19 -7.79
N GLY A 348 -30.70 -15.30 -8.36
CA GLY A 348 -31.53 -16.40 -8.83
C GLY A 348 -32.14 -17.30 -7.75
N MET A 349 -31.68 -17.21 -6.49
CA MET A 349 -32.17 -17.98 -5.35
C MET A 349 -32.87 -17.08 -4.33
N ALA A 350 -34.16 -16.81 -4.54
CA ALA A 350 -35.02 -16.13 -3.58
C ALA A 350 -34.95 -16.85 -2.22
N ASN A 351 -34.57 -16.15 -1.12
CA ASN A 351 -34.56 -16.56 0.29
C ASN A 351 -33.24 -17.03 0.93
N LYS A 352 -32.06 -16.55 0.56
CA LYS A 352 -30.92 -16.61 1.52
C LYS A 352 -30.42 -15.19 1.83
N LYS A 353 -30.31 -14.85 3.14
CA LYS A 353 -29.75 -13.58 3.63
C LYS A 353 -28.48 -13.25 2.88
N LEU A 354 -28.39 -11.99 2.41
CA LEU A 354 -27.23 -11.43 1.75
C LEU A 354 -25.95 -11.64 2.60
N GLY A 355 -24.94 -12.29 2.01
CA GLY A 355 -23.64 -12.54 2.64
C GLY A 355 -23.62 -13.87 3.42
N THR A 356 -22.92 -14.88 2.92
CA THR A 356 -22.46 -15.97 3.78
C THR A 356 -21.45 -15.37 4.75
N GLU A 357 -21.55 -15.70 6.04
CA GLU A 357 -20.68 -15.16 7.13
C GLU A 357 -19.19 -15.28 6.84
N GLY A 358 -18.75 -16.12 5.88
CA GLY A 358 -17.36 -16.30 5.48
C GLY A 358 -16.80 -15.29 4.48
N ASP A 359 -17.64 -14.70 3.60
CA ASP A 359 -17.16 -13.88 2.47
C ASP A 359 -16.54 -12.55 2.90
N PHE A 360 -16.93 -12.04 4.08
CA PHE A 360 -16.46 -10.77 4.67
C PHE A 360 -15.80 -10.95 6.03
N GLU A 361 -15.48 -12.16 6.41
CA GLU A 361 -14.82 -12.45 7.71
C GLU A 361 -13.52 -11.65 7.86
N TRP A 362 -12.78 -11.45 6.77
CA TRP A 362 -11.56 -10.64 6.78
C TRP A 362 -11.84 -9.14 7.04
N VAL A 363 -12.94 -8.57 6.51
CA VAL A 363 -13.35 -7.18 6.79
C VAL A 363 -13.77 -7.06 8.24
N ARG A 364 -14.56 -8.00 8.73
CA ARG A 364 -14.99 -8.05 10.13
C ARG A 364 -13.80 -8.21 11.07
N LYS A 365 -12.89 -9.15 10.80
CA LYS A 365 -11.64 -9.34 11.56
C LYS A 365 -10.78 -8.08 11.56
N LEU A 366 -10.73 -7.38 10.45
CA LEU A 366 -9.99 -6.14 10.29
C LEU A 366 -10.65 -5.01 11.11
N LEU A 367 -11.98 -4.92 11.14
CA LEU A 367 -12.73 -3.96 11.96
C LEU A 367 -12.65 -4.30 13.46
N GLU A 368 -12.72 -5.57 13.84
CA GLU A 368 -12.54 -6.02 15.22
C GLU A 368 -11.14 -5.69 15.75
N SER A 369 -10.11 -5.77 14.90
CA SER A 369 -8.74 -5.39 15.26
C SER A 369 -8.56 -3.89 15.51
N GLN A 370 -9.53 -3.06 15.09
CA GLN A 370 -9.49 -1.60 15.23
C GLN A 370 -9.72 -1.08 16.65
N GLN A 371 -10.43 -1.82 17.50
CA GLN A 371 -10.86 -1.28 18.79
C GLN A 371 -9.69 -0.92 19.71
N ASP A 372 -8.52 -1.51 19.48
CA ASP A 372 -7.33 -1.35 20.32
C ASP A 372 -6.11 -0.78 19.59
N THR A 373 -6.21 -0.37 18.28
CA THR A 373 -5.05 0.01 17.45
C THR A 373 -5.13 1.47 17.03
N ASP A 374 -3.99 2.16 17.02
CA ASP A 374 -3.85 3.52 16.49
C ASP A 374 -4.01 3.54 14.96
N ALA A 375 -4.49 4.67 14.43
CA ALA A 375 -4.81 4.82 13.01
C ALA A 375 -3.60 4.55 12.10
N GLU A 376 -2.38 4.93 12.49
CA GLU A 376 -1.16 4.70 11.73
C GLU A 376 -0.75 3.21 11.74
N GLU A 377 -0.86 2.53 12.88
CA GLU A 377 -0.63 1.09 12.99
C GLU A 377 -1.70 0.31 12.23
N PHE A 378 -2.95 0.80 12.19
CA PHE A 378 -4.03 0.21 11.42
C PHE A 378 -3.74 0.22 9.91
N VAL A 379 -3.34 1.36 9.34
CA VAL A 379 -2.99 1.45 7.91
C VAL A 379 -1.75 0.61 7.59
N ARG A 380 -0.76 0.61 8.47
CA ARG A 380 0.44 -0.24 8.32
C ARG A 380 0.07 -1.73 8.35
N THR A 381 -0.80 -2.12 9.28
CA THR A 381 -1.35 -3.48 9.40
C THR A 381 -2.13 -3.87 8.16
N LEU A 382 -3.01 -2.99 7.69
CA LEU A 382 -3.78 -3.18 6.48
C LEU A 382 -2.87 -3.36 5.26
N LYS A 383 -1.86 -2.49 5.09
CA LYS A 383 -0.89 -2.62 4.00
C LYS A 383 -0.15 -3.97 4.06
N VAL A 384 0.28 -4.40 5.24
CA VAL A 384 0.94 -5.71 5.40
C VAL A 384 -0.01 -6.85 5.04
N ASP A 385 -1.25 -6.84 5.53
CA ASP A 385 -2.23 -7.90 5.26
C ASP A 385 -2.74 -7.90 3.81
N MET A 386 -2.74 -6.74 3.14
CA MET A 386 -3.17 -6.63 1.74
C MET A 386 -2.08 -7.00 0.73
N PHE A 387 -0.79 -6.83 1.07
CA PHE A 387 0.33 -7.03 0.16
C PHE A 387 1.20 -8.25 0.48
N ALA A 388 0.96 -8.94 1.62
CA ALA A 388 1.74 -10.10 1.97
C ALA A 388 1.53 -11.23 0.95
N ASP A 389 2.62 -11.73 0.38
CA ASP A 389 2.59 -13.03 -0.27
C ASP A 389 2.13 -14.07 0.77
N GLU A 390 1.28 -15.03 0.37
CA GLU A 390 0.74 -16.04 1.25
C GLU A 390 1.47 -17.36 1.11
N VAL A 391 1.61 -18.07 2.22
CA VAL A 391 2.06 -19.46 2.25
C VAL A 391 0.92 -20.37 2.68
N PHE A 392 0.75 -21.48 1.98
CA PHE A 392 -0.27 -22.49 2.26
C PHE A 392 0.37 -23.65 3.00
N VAL A 393 -0.08 -23.89 4.22
CA VAL A 393 0.39 -24.96 5.08
C VAL A 393 -0.75 -25.89 5.45
N PHE A 394 -0.43 -27.13 5.79
CA PHE A 394 -1.41 -28.18 6.05
C PHE A 394 -1.47 -28.49 7.54
N THR A 395 -2.68 -28.76 8.04
CA THR A 395 -2.85 -29.47 9.32
C THR A 395 -2.50 -30.95 9.12
N PRO A 396 -2.23 -31.71 10.20
CA PRO A 396 -2.03 -33.15 10.09
C PRO A 396 -3.23 -33.89 9.49
N ASN A 397 -4.42 -33.33 9.54
CA ASN A 397 -5.66 -33.87 8.96
C ASN A 397 -5.82 -33.53 7.45
N GLY A 398 -4.88 -32.74 6.88
CA GLY A 398 -4.92 -32.31 5.48
C GLY A 398 -5.65 -31.02 5.20
N ASP A 399 -6.18 -30.30 6.24
CA ASP A 399 -6.79 -29.01 6.00
C ASP A 399 -5.77 -27.94 5.63
N VAL A 400 -6.06 -27.17 4.61
CA VAL A 400 -5.21 -26.05 4.16
C VAL A 400 -5.45 -24.81 4.99
N LYS A 401 -4.37 -24.17 5.47
CA LYS A 401 -4.40 -22.86 6.12
C LYS A 401 -3.51 -21.88 5.37
N SER A 402 -4.06 -20.69 5.06
CA SER A 402 -3.29 -19.60 4.47
C SER A 402 -2.70 -18.72 5.57
N LEU A 403 -1.44 -18.36 5.43
CA LEU A 403 -0.68 -17.51 6.35
C LEU A 403 0.14 -16.49 5.55
N PRO A 404 0.48 -15.32 6.09
CA PRO A 404 1.37 -14.39 5.42
C PRO A 404 2.77 -14.99 5.25
N ALA A 405 3.47 -14.63 4.18
CA ALA A 405 4.84 -15.08 3.93
C ALA A 405 5.76 -14.72 5.10
N GLY A 406 6.58 -15.68 5.52
CA GLY A 406 7.43 -15.57 6.70
C GLY A 406 6.72 -15.85 8.02
N ALA A 407 5.45 -16.30 7.99
CA ALA A 407 4.71 -16.74 9.17
C ALA A 407 5.43 -17.88 9.90
N THR A 408 5.19 -17.97 11.20
CA THR A 408 5.81 -18.92 12.12
C THR A 408 4.78 -19.94 12.63
N PRO A 409 5.21 -21.01 13.30
CA PRO A 409 4.29 -21.94 13.97
C PRO A 409 3.36 -21.29 14.98
N ILE A 410 3.75 -20.14 15.55
CA ILE A 410 2.88 -19.37 16.44
C ILE A 410 1.71 -18.79 15.65
N ASP A 411 1.98 -18.17 14.48
CA ASP A 411 0.93 -17.64 13.61
C ASP A 411 -0.06 -18.74 13.22
N PHE A 412 0.45 -19.92 12.86
CA PHE A 412 -0.37 -21.07 12.53
C PHE A 412 -1.26 -21.52 13.71
N ALA A 413 -0.72 -21.59 14.93
CA ALA A 413 -1.47 -22.00 16.10
C ALA A 413 -2.67 -21.07 16.40
N TYR A 414 -2.47 -19.75 16.25
CA TYR A 414 -3.53 -18.76 16.44
C TYR A 414 -4.53 -18.72 15.28
N THR A 415 -4.15 -19.14 14.08
CA THR A 415 -5.06 -19.28 12.94
C THR A 415 -5.99 -20.48 13.11
N ILE A 416 -5.57 -21.54 13.81
CA ILE A 416 -6.46 -22.66 14.15
C ILE A 416 -7.51 -22.18 15.17
N HIS A 417 -7.07 -21.77 16.36
CA HIS A 417 -7.93 -21.27 17.43
C HIS A 417 -7.10 -20.58 18.52
N SER A 418 -7.65 -19.54 19.15
CA SER A 418 -6.98 -18.82 20.26
C SER A 418 -6.57 -19.73 21.41
N ALA A 419 -7.41 -20.74 21.76
CA ALA A 419 -7.07 -21.70 22.81
C ALA A 419 -5.87 -22.58 22.45
N VAL A 420 -5.71 -22.95 21.18
CA VAL A 420 -4.56 -23.70 20.70
C VAL A 420 -3.29 -22.85 20.81
N GLY A 421 -3.33 -21.59 20.36
CA GLY A 421 -2.22 -20.65 20.49
C GLY A 421 -1.83 -20.41 21.95
N ASN A 422 -2.81 -20.17 22.83
CA ASN A 422 -2.56 -19.89 24.26
C ASN A 422 -2.02 -21.12 25.01
N SER A 423 -2.31 -22.34 24.59
CA SER A 423 -1.85 -23.59 25.20
C SER A 423 -0.63 -24.23 24.52
N MET A 424 -0.06 -23.56 23.49
CA MET A 424 1.07 -24.06 22.73
C MET A 424 2.34 -24.14 23.56
N VAL A 425 3.00 -25.30 23.52
CA VAL A 425 4.30 -25.56 24.16
C VAL A 425 5.38 -26.00 23.17
N GLY A 426 5.02 -26.21 21.90
CA GLY A 426 5.94 -26.55 20.84
C GLY A 426 5.25 -26.75 19.51
N ALA A 427 6.00 -26.95 18.45
CA ALA A 427 5.48 -27.29 17.13
C ALA A 427 6.38 -28.29 16.41
N ARG A 428 5.76 -29.08 15.52
CA ARG A 428 6.48 -29.91 14.53
C ARG A 428 6.12 -29.43 13.13
N VAL A 429 7.15 -29.39 12.28
CA VAL A 429 6.97 -29.12 10.84
C VAL A 429 7.52 -30.33 10.10
N ASN A 430 6.68 -30.96 9.26
CA ASN A 430 7.01 -32.18 8.53
C ASN A 430 7.52 -33.30 9.46
N GLY A 431 6.89 -33.44 10.63
CA GLY A 431 7.22 -34.45 11.65
C GLY A 431 8.43 -34.13 12.54
N ARG A 432 9.15 -33.01 12.32
CA ARG A 432 10.33 -32.61 13.10
C ARG A 432 10.01 -31.45 14.03
N MET A 433 10.49 -31.52 15.29
CA MET A 433 10.41 -30.39 16.22
C MET A 433 11.17 -29.19 15.67
N VAL A 434 10.57 -28.03 15.74
CA VAL A 434 11.14 -26.77 15.24
C VAL A 434 11.05 -25.66 16.28
N PRO A 435 12.00 -24.68 16.26
CA PRO A 435 11.90 -23.44 17.02
C PRO A 435 10.68 -22.61 16.64
N TYR A 436 10.23 -21.73 17.56
CA TYR A 436 9.08 -20.87 17.33
C TYR A 436 9.26 -19.82 16.22
N ASP A 437 10.50 -19.44 15.90
CA ASP A 437 10.89 -18.46 14.88
C ASP A 437 11.09 -19.08 13.49
N THR A 438 10.87 -20.39 13.34
CA THR A 438 10.97 -21.08 12.04
C THR A 438 9.96 -20.52 11.06
N GLN A 439 10.42 -20.11 9.89
CA GLN A 439 9.56 -19.62 8.82
C GLN A 439 8.93 -20.79 8.06
N LEU A 440 7.60 -20.79 7.99
CA LEU A 440 6.82 -21.79 7.28
C LEU A 440 6.88 -21.59 5.77
N LYS A 441 6.87 -22.66 5.02
CA LYS A 441 6.92 -22.70 3.55
C LYS A 441 5.66 -23.36 2.98
N ASN A 442 5.39 -23.07 1.70
CA ASN A 442 4.30 -23.75 0.99
C ASN A 442 4.46 -25.27 1.04
N GLY A 443 3.39 -25.97 1.42
CA GLY A 443 3.35 -27.42 1.49
C GLY A 443 3.79 -28.00 2.84
N ASP A 444 4.21 -27.19 3.81
CA ASP A 444 4.59 -27.69 5.13
C ASP A 444 3.38 -28.23 5.89
N ILE A 445 3.54 -29.41 6.51
CA ILE A 445 2.58 -30.00 7.44
C ILE A 445 2.96 -29.54 8.86
N VAL A 446 2.07 -28.79 9.52
CA VAL A 446 2.34 -28.16 10.82
C VAL A 446 1.47 -28.79 11.90
N GLU A 447 2.09 -29.35 12.93
CA GLU A 447 1.45 -29.89 14.14
C GLU A 447 1.79 -29.00 15.33
N VAL A 448 0.74 -28.52 16.04
CA VAL A 448 0.91 -27.71 17.26
C VAL A 448 0.81 -28.61 18.48
N ILE A 449 1.84 -28.58 19.32
CA ILE A 449 1.86 -29.32 20.60
C ILE A 449 1.31 -28.41 21.67
N THR A 450 0.23 -28.84 22.31
CA THR A 450 -0.46 -28.10 23.37
C THR A 450 -0.31 -28.77 24.71
N SER A 451 -0.36 -28.00 25.81
CA SER A 451 -0.40 -28.50 27.18
C SER A 451 -1.44 -27.77 28.02
N LYS A 452 -2.18 -28.52 28.86
CA LYS A 452 -3.12 -27.93 29.82
C LYS A 452 -2.41 -27.12 30.92
N SER A 453 -1.12 -27.36 31.14
CA SER A 453 -0.28 -26.62 32.12
C SER A 453 0.44 -25.41 31.53
N ALA A 454 0.17 -25.08 30.26
CA ALA A 454 0.78 -23.91 29.62
C ALA A 454 0.37 -22.60 30.33
N LYS A 455 1.35 -21.74 30.61
CA LYS A 455 1.14 -20.44 31.28
C LYS A 455 0.64 -19.32 30.34
N GLY A 456 0.22 -19.68 29.11
CA GLY A 456 -0.15 -18.72 28.07
C GLY A 456 1.03 -18.27 27.20
N PRO A 457 0.79 -17.33 26.27
CA PRO A 457 1.80 -16.84 25.35
C PRO A 457 2.93 -16.06 26.03
N SER A 458 4.14 -16.09 25.47
CA SER A 458 5.25 -15.23 25.89
C SER A 458 5.15 -13.86 25.21
N ARG A 459 5.62 -12.79 25.87
CA ARG A 459 5.74 -11.44 25.26
C ARG A 459 6.67 -11.42 24.06
N ASP A 460 7.70 -12.27 24.03
CA ASP A 460 8.62 -12.35 22.89
C ASP A 460 7.95 -12.89 21.63
N TRP A 461 6.84 -13.61 21.76
CA TRP A 461 6.07 -14.07 20.61
C TRP A 461 5.52 -12.91 19.76
N LEU A 462 5.25 -11.74 20.37
CA LEU A 462 4.85 -10.53 19.63
C LEU A 462 5.90 -10.06 18.61
N LYS A 463 7.19 -10.36 18.86
CA LYS A 463 8.30 -10.04 17.93
C LYS A 463 8.44 -11.10 16.84
N LEU A 464 8.09 -12.36 17.13
CA LEU A 464 8.24 -13.50 16.24
C LEU A 464 7.07 -13.61 15.26
N CYS A 465 5.84 -13.30 15.70
CA CYS A 465 4.64 -13.35 14.87
C CYS A 465 4.70 -12.39 13.69
N LYS A 466 4.27 -12.85 12.53
CA LYS A 466 4.08 -12.06 11.31
C LYS A 466 2.62 -11.69 11.09
N SER A 467 1.68 -12.58 11.45
CA SER A 467 0.25 -12.30 11.30
C SER A 467 -0.24 -11.31 12.36
N ASN A 468 -1.08 -10.38 11.94
CA ASN A 468 -1.70 -9.43 12.86
C ASN A 468 -2.76 -10.11 13.75
N GLU A 469 -3.39 -11.17 13.24
CA GLU A 469 -4.34 -11.99 14.00
C GLU A 469 -3.68 -12.59 15.25
N ALA A 470 -2.53 -13.23 15.11
CA ALA A 470 -1.78 -13.78 16.24
C ALA A 470 -1.36 -12.69 17.24
N ARG A 471 -0.82 -11.57 16.74
CA ARG A 471 -0.42 -10.44 17.59
C ARG A 471 -1.59 -9.89 18.40
N ASN A 472 -2.76 -9.68 17.76
CA ASN A 472 -3.94 -9.14 18.42
C ASN A 472 -4.48 -10.10 19.47
N LYS A 473 -4.58 -11.41 19.17
CA LYS A 473 -5.02 -12.44 20.12
C LYS A 473 -4.08 -12.56 21.32
N ILE A 474 -2.75 -12.45 21.10
CA ILE A 474 -1.75 -12.41 22.18
C ILE A 474 -1.92 -11.15 23.04
N ARG A 475 -2.08 -9.97 22.43
CA ARG A 475 -2.32 -8.71 23.16
C ARG A 475 -3.60 -8.76 24.00
N GLN A 476 -4.70 -9.30 23.43
CA GLN A 476 -5.97 -9.47 24.12
C GLN A 476 -5.83 -10.42 25.33
N TRP A 477 -5.05 -11.51 25.18
CA TRP A 477 -4.76 -12.41 26.29
C TRP A 477 -4.03 -11.68 27.43
N PHE A 478 -2.98 -10.93 27.13
CA PHE A 478 -2.25 -10.13 28.12
C PHE A 478 -3.13 -9.06 28.76
N LYS A 479 -3.98 -8.39 28.00
CA LYS A 479 -4.91 -7.38 28.48
C LYS A 479 -5.86 -7.97 29.53
N LYS A 480 -6.35 -9.20 29.33
CA LYS A 480 -7.33 -9.87 30.20
C LYS A 480 -6.69 -10.52 31.43
N GLU A 481 -5.62 -11.28 31.24
CA GLU A 481 -5.10 -12.19 32.28
C GLU A 481 -4.06 -11.53 33.22
N ARG A 482 -3.42 -10.43 32.85
CA ARG A 482 -2.34 -9.78 33.59
C ARG A 482 -2.49 -8.27 33.72
N ARG A 483 -3.69 -7.81 33.99
CA ARG A 483 -4.00 -6.37 34.03
C ARG A 483 -3.13 -5.59 35.04
N GLU A 484 -2.97 -6.06 36.27
CA GLU A 484 -2.20 -5.39 37.31
C GLU A 484 -0.69 -5.35 37.00
N GLU A 485 -0.14 -6.47 36.49
CA GLU A 485 1.26 -6.53 36.06
C GLU A 485 1.52 -5.59 34.87
N ASN A 486 0.57 -5.48 33.96
CA ASN A 486 0.64 -4.56 32.83
C ASN A 486 0.61 -3.10 33.28
N ILE A 487 -0.24 -2.73 34.25
CA ILE A 487 -0.29 -1.38 34.82
C ILE A 487 1.07 -1.04 35.47
N ALA A 488 1.63 -1.93 36.28
CA ALA A 488 2.92 -1.71 36.94
C ALA A 488 4.07 -1.53 35.92
N THR A 489 4.15 -2.43 34.94
CA THR A 489 5.18 -2.40 33.88
C THR A 489 5.04 -1.17 33.01
N GLY A 490 3.82 -0.85 32.57
CA GLY A 490 3.56 0.31 31.72
C GLY A 490 3.80 1.63 32.41
N ARG A 491 3.44 1.73 33.71
CA ARG A 491 3.74 2.89 34.55
C ARG A 491 5.25 3.13 34.64
N ALA A 492 6.02 2.10 34.95
CA ALA A 492 7.48 2.20 35.01
C ALA A 492 8.10 2.65 33.68
N ALA A 493 7.63 2.10 32.56
CA ALA A 493 8.10 2.48 31.22
C ALA A 493 7.72 3.93 30.86
N PHE A 494 6.49 4.36 31.18
CA PHE A 494 6.03 5.71 30.92
C PHE A 494 6.75 6.76 31.76
N GLU A 495 6.92 6.50 33.05
CA GLU A 495 7.68 7.39 33.96
C GLU A 495 9.16 7.49 33.56
N SER A 496 9.76 6.39 33.10
CA SER A 496 11.13 6.38 32.56
C SER A 496 11.29 7.28 31.34
N GLU A 497 10.33 7.19 30.42
CA GLU A 497 10.33 7.99 29.20
C GLU A 497 10.05 9.48 29.48
N LEU A 498 9.14 9.79 30.42
CA LEU A 498 8.91 11.17 30.88
C LEU A 498 10.18 11.79 31.51
N LYS A 499 10.94 11.01 32.30
CA LYS A 499 12.22 11.46 32.85
C LYS A 499 13.25 11.74 31.77
N HIS A 500 13.30 10.92 30.74
CA HIS A 500 14.17 11.14 29.58
C HIS A 500 13.92 12.49 28.91
N TRP A 501 12.64 12.86 28.78
CA TRP A 501 12.22 14.13 28.21
C TRP A 501 12.13 15.29 29.22
N LYS A 502 12.51 15.07 30.50
CA LYS A 502 12.41 16.06 31.59
C LYS A 502 11.01 16.64 31.80
N ILE A 503 9.97 15.85 31.56
CA ILE A 503 8.58 16.21 31.76
C ILE A 503 8.15 15.69 33.14
N PRO A 504 7.72 16.56 34.08
CA PRO A 504 7.22 16.10 35.38
C PRO A 504 5.85 15.44 35.23
N LEU A 505 5.59 14.37 35.97
CA LEU A 505 4.30 13.68 35.95
C LEU A 505 3.12 14.59 36.29
N SER A 506 3.33 15.60 37.17
CA SER A 506 2.32 16.59 37.50
C SER A 506 1.85 17.43 36.29
N ALA A 507 2.70 17.65 35.30
CA ALA A 507 2.30 18.33 34.08
C ALA A 507 1.41 17.46 33.19
N VAL A 508 1.56 16.14 33.25
CA VAL A 508 0.72 15.18 32.50
C VAL A 508 -0.67 15.05 33.15
N THR A 509 -0.72 15.06 34.48
CA THR A 509 -1.97 14.89 35.26
C THR A 509 -2.76 16.20 35.43
N ALA A 510 -2.30 17.31 34.82
CA ALA A 510 -3.03 18.58 34.84
C ALA A 510 -4.41 18.44 34.17
N GLU A 511 -5.44 19.11 34.73
CA GLU A 511 -6.83 19.03 34.28
C GLU A 511 -7.02 19.39 32.81
N GLU A 512 -6.17 20.26 32.26
CA GLU A 512 -6.22 20.68 30.84
C GLU A 512 -5.50 19.72 29.89
N VAL A 513 -4.60 18.86 30.39
CA VAL A 513 -3.69 18.01 29.62
C VAL A 513 -4.18 16.58 29.56
N LEU A 514 -4.46 15.98 30.72
CA LEU A 514 -4.78 14.56 30.85
C LEU A 514 -6.00 14.12 30.04
N PRO A 515 -7.17 14.81 30.05
CA PRO A 515 -8.33 14.38 29.29
C PRO A 515 -8.07 14.34 27.78
N ASN A 516 -7.32 15.33 27.27
CA ASN A 516 -7.00 15.42 25.85
C ASN A 516 -6.04 14.32 25.40
N ILE A 517 -5.08 13.95 26.26
CA ILE A 517 -4.15 12.84 26.00
C ILE A 517 -4.92 11.52 26.01
N LEU A 518 -5.75 11.28 27.02
CA LEU A 518 -6.54 10.06 27.15
C LEU A 518 -7.49 9.92 25.97
N HIS A 519 -8.16 10.99 25.56
CA HIS A 519 -9.03 10.99 24.38
C HIS A 519 -8.26 10.65 23.09
N LYS A 520 -7.09 11.28 22.86
CA LYS A 520 -6.23 11.01 21.69
C LYS A 520 -5.68 9.59 21.67
N LEU A 521 -5.43 8.99 22.84
CA LEU A 521 -4.94 7.63 22.99
C LEU A 521 -6.07 6.61 23.21
N ARG A 522 -7.33 7.04 23.15
CA ARG A 522 -8.55 6.21 23.33
C ARG A 522 -8.55 5.40 24.64
N CYS A 523 -8.03 5.99 25.69
CA CYS A 523 -8.05 5.43 27.05
C CYS A 523 -9.04 6.21 27.90
N GLY A 524 -9.83 5.53 28.74
CA GLY A 524 -10.74 6.18 29.66
C GLY A 524 -10.06 6.69 30.92
N THR A 525 -8.96 6.02 31.34
CA THR A 525 -8.23 6.33 32.56
C THR A 525 -6.73 6.23 32.36
N LEU A 526 -5.96 6.83 33.29
CA LEU A 526 -4.50 6.75 33.29
C LEU A 526 -4.00 5.29 33.51
N ASP A 527 -4.72 4.51 34.31
CA ASP A 527 -4.41 3.09 34.53
C ASP A 527 -4.62 2.27 33.25
N GLU A 528 -5.62 2.61 32.44
CA GLU A 528 -5.80 2.01 31.10
C GLU A 528 -4.67 2.36 30.15
N LEU A 529 -4.17 3.58 30.20
CA LEU A 529 -3.00 3.99 29.45
C LEU A 529 -1.75 3.20 29.88
N TYR A 530 -1.53 3.05 31.20
CA TYR A 530 -0.43 2.23 31.72
C TYR A 530 -0.59 0.77 31.32
N ALA A 531 -1.79 0.20 31.47
CA ALA A 531 -2.07 -1.16 31.01
C ALA A 531 -1.77 -1.31 29.51
N SER A 532 -2.19 -0.33 28.69
CA SER A 532 -1.95 -0.32 27.24
C SER A 532 -0.47 -0.34 26.89
N ILE A 533 0.34 0.45 27.59
CA ILE A 533 1.81 0.43 27.44
C ILE A 533 2.37 -0.93 27.88
N GLY A 534 1.88 -1.46 28.99
CA GLY A 534 2.36 -2.72 29.56
C GLY A 534 2.14 -3.95 28.71
N TYR A 535 0.97 -4.08 28.03
CA TYR A 535 0.72 -5.20 27.11
C TYR A 535 1.18 -4.93 25.67
N GLY A 536 1.74 -3.74 25.39
CA GLY A 536 2.27 -3.38 24.06
C GLY A 536 1.22 -2.88 23.07
N GLY A 537 0.06 -2.41 23.52
CA GLY A 537 -0.95 -1.74 22.71
C GLY A 537 -0.49 -0.35 22.25
N THR A 538 0.30 0.32 23.09
CA THR A 538 0.94 1.61 22.78
C THR A 538 2.38 1.59 23.31
N THR A 539 3.30 2.34 22.70
CA THR A 539 4.67 2.48 23.23
C THR A 539 4.75 3.69 24.17
N ALA A 540 5.61 3.61 25.19
CA ALA A 540 5.85 4.72 26.11
C ALA A 540 6.31 5.99 25.37
N SER A 541 7.20 5.85 24.40
CA SER A 541 7.70 6.96 23.57
C SER A 541 6.58 7.66 22.78
N LYS A 542 5.61 6.90 22.24
CA LYS A 542 4.46 7.45 21.53
C LYS A 542 3.51 8.19 22.48
N ALA A 543 3.25 7.62 23.66
CA ALA A 543 2.41 8.27 24.66
C ALA A 543 3.05 9.59 25.12
N VAL A 544 4.36 9.63 25.39
CA VAL A 544 5.09 10.84 25.78
C VAL A 544 5.16 11.86 24.63
N ALA A 545 5.29 11.43 23.38
CA ALA A 545 5.22 12.33 22.23
C ALA A 545 3.88 13.07 22.19
N ARG A 546 2.75 12.38 22.42
CA ARG A 546 1.41 13.01 22.49
C ARG A 546 1.27 13.99 23.67
N VAL A 547 1.89 13.66 24.82
CA VAL A 547 1.97 14.60 25.95
C VAL A 547 2.67 15.90 25.53
N ARG A 548 3.80 15.79 24.86
CA ARG A 548 4.59 16.91 24.40
C ARG A 548 3.84 17.77 23.37
N ASP A 549 3.19 17.12 22.42
CA ASP A 549 2.38 17.81 21.42
C ASP A 549 1.23 18.61 22.06
N GLU A 550 0.57 18.04 23.07
CA GLU A 550 -0.50 18.70 23.79
C GLU A 550 -0.01 19.89 24.63
N MET A 551 1.14 19.74 25.30
CA MET A 551 1.77 20.85 26.03
C MET A 551 2.17 22.00 25.10
N LEU A 552 2.71 21.71 23.91
CA LEU A 552 3.03 22.73 22.89
C LEU A 552 1.77 23.42 22.37
N ARG A 553 0.67 22.68 22.18
CA ARG A 553 -0.63 23.23 21.76
C ARG A 553 -1.18 24.22 22.80
N LEU A 554 -1.15 23.81 24.07
CA LEU A 554 -1.63 24.68 25.16
C LEU A 554 -0.74 25.91 25.34
N GLY A 555 0.58 25.78 25.20
CA GLY A 555 1.50 26.91 25.21
C GLY A 555 1.23 27.93 24.09
N ARG A 556 0.89 27.46 22.87
CA ARG A 556 0.48 28.35 21.77
C ARG A 556 -0.85 29.06 22.05
N LEU A 557 -1.85 28.35 22.57
CA LEU A 557 -3.16 28.93 22.92
C LEU A 557 -3.03 29.97 24.04
N GLN A 558 -2.15 29.73 25.04
CA GLN A 558 -1.89 30.72 26.09
C GLN A 558 -1.16 31.94 25.53
N ALA A 559 -0.20 31.76 24.62
CA ALA A 559 0.49 32.86 23.95
C ALA A 559 -0.46 33.68 23.06
N GLU A 560 -1.39 33.04 22.33
CA GLU A 560 -2.41 33.70 21.53
C GLU A 560 -3.42 34.45 22.38
N LYS A 561 -3.85 33.88 23.52
CA LYS A 561 -4.72 34.59 24.49
C LYS A 561 -4.02 35.78 25.12
N ALA A 562 -2.74 35.66 25.46
CA ALA A 562 -1.94 36.77 25.97
C ALA A 562 -1.73 37.87 24.92
N ALA A 563 -1.51 37.49 23.65
CA ALA A 563 -1.41 38.44 22.54
C ALA A 563 -2.74 39.13 22.22
N ALA A 564 -3.86 38.42 22.35
CA ALA A 564 -5.21 39.01 22.20
C ALA A 564 -5.54 39.96 23.34
N ALA A 565 -5.20 39.59 24.59
CA ALA A 565 -5.37 40.50 25.75
C ALA A 565 -4.47 41.74 25.66
N ALA A 566 -3.27 41.63 25.10
CA ALA A 566 -2.39 42.76 24.84
C ALA A 566 -2.92 43.70 23.72
N LYS A 567 -3.63 43.16 22.74
CA LYS A 567 -4.32 43.95 21.69
C LYS A 567 -5.52 44.73 22.22
N THR A 568 -6.27 44.16 23.18
CA THR A 568 -7.43 44.82 23.79
C THR A 568 -7.03 45.99 24.71
N THR A 569 -5.79 46.03 25.20
CA THR A 569 -5.25 47.14 25.98
C THR A 569 -4.61 48.25 25.13
N ALA A 570 -4.44 48.04 23.81
CA ALA A 570 -3.81 49.00 22.89
C ALA A 570 -4.82 49.83 22.05
N GLU A 571 -6.12 49.59 22.19
CA GLU A 571 -7.17 50.31 21.40
C GLU A 571 -7.70 51.60 22.02
N SER A 572 -6.91 52.32 22.79
CA SER A 572 -7.31 53.63 23.31
C SER A 572 -6.29 54.74 23.03
N VAL A 573 -5.78 54.87 21.79
CA VAL A 573 -5.22 56.15 21.31
C VAL A 573 -5.44 56.24 19.80
N ILE A 574 -6.45 56.96 19.37
CA ILE A 574 -6.67 57.35 17.99
C ILE A 574 -5.90 58.65 17.73
N VAL A 575 -5.03 58.63 16.72
CA VAL A 575 -4.60 59.85 16.01
C VAL A 575 -4.77 59.58 14.50
N PRO A 576 -5.50 60.47 13.78
CA PRO A 576 -5.77 60.26 12.37
C PRO A 576 -4.70 60.93 11.49
N GLY A 577 -4.36 60.27 10.39
CA GLY A 577 -3.74 60.93 9.25
C GLY A 577 -2.55 60.23 8.61
N SER A 578 -2.79 59.54 7.55
CA SER A 578 -2.28 59.82 6.20
C SER A 578 -2.43 58.61 5.28
N THR A 579 -3.09 58.89 4.18
CA THR A 579 -3.24 58.01 3.01
C THR A 579 -1.89 57.80 2.31
N ALA A 580 -1.52 56.53 2.10
CA ALA A 580 -0.61 56.14 1.03
C ALA A 580 -1.06 54.82 0.44
N GLN A 581 -1.54 54.91 -0.79
CA GLN A 581 -1.81 53.77 -1.67
C GLN A 581 -0.50 53.06 -1.98
N ALA A 582 -0.43 51.75 -1.71
CA ALA A 582 0.64 50.88 -2.21
C ALA A 582 0.08 49.93 -3.28
N ILE A 583 0.66 50.04 -4.44
CA ILE A 583 0.49 49.22 -5.64
C ILE A 583 0.90 47.77 -5.34
N PRO A 584 0.16 46.73 -5.80
CA PRO A 584 0.57 45.36 -5.59
C PRO A 584 1.74 44.98 -6.49
N SER A 585 2.88 44.72 -5.93
CA SER A 585 4.02 44.13 -6.62
C SER A 585 3.81 42.64 -6.90
N ALA A 586 4.21 42.22 -8.08
CA ALA A 586 4.15 40.88 -8.61
C ALA A 586 4.67 39.82 -7.60
N GLY A 587 3.90 38.74 -7.49
CA GLY A 587 4.16 37.66 -6.56
C GLY A 587 5.51 36.98 -6.79
N GLN A 588 6.36 37.02 -5.80
CA GLN A 588 7.49 36.13 -5.65
C GLN A 588 6.96 34.73 -5.35
N VAL A 589 7.32 33.78 -6.20
CA VAL A 589 7.09 32.35 -6.02
C VAL A 589 7.85 31.90 -4.76
N LYS A 590 7.14 31.54 -3.70
CA LYS A 590 7.74 30.94 -2.50
C LYS A 590 8.44 29.66 -2.88
N PRO A 591 9.67 29.41 -2.40
CA PRO A 591 10.37 28.14 -2.63
C PRO A 591 9.55 26.98 -2.04
N ARG A 592 9.41 25.90 -2.84
CA ARG A 592 8.66 24.70 -2.47
C ARG A 592 9.47 23.91 -1.46
N HIS A 593 8.91 23.65 -0.29
CA HIS A 593 9.48 22.72 0.70
C HIS A 593 9.61 21.32 0.10
N SER A 594 10.79 20.74 0.17
CA SER A 594 11.09 19.35 -0.21
C SER A 594 11.30 18.55 1.08
N GLU A 595 10.48 17.53 1.33
CA GLU A 595 10.63 16.63 2.48
C GLU A 595 11.97 15.88 2.50
N SER A 596 12.65 15.78 1.36
CA SER A 596 13.93 15.09 1.20
C SER A 596 15.15 16.02 1.26
N GLY A 597 14.97 17.34 1.35
CA GLY A 597 16.07 18.32 1.30
C GLY A 597 16.73 18.46 -0.10
N ILE A 598 16.11 17.91 -1.16
CA ILE A 598 16.59 18.00 -2.54
C ILE A 598 15.49 18.55 -3.45
N ILE A 599 15.86 19.47 -4.32
CA ILE A 599 15.02 19.98 -5.40
C ILE A 599 15.48 19.33 -6.70
N VAL A 600 14.55 18.72 -7.44
CA VAL A 600 14.81 18.10 -8.74
C VAL A 600 14.26 19.01 -9.83
N GLU A 601 15.08 19.44 -10.77
CA GLU A 601 14.65 20.29 -11.89
C GLU A 601 13.66 19.51 -12.78
N GLY A 602 12.52 20.14 -13.08
CA GLY A 602 11.49 19.55 -13.96
C GLY A 602 10.57 18.52 -13.32
N LEU A 603 10.86 18.02 -12.11
CA LEU A 603 10.07 17.02 -11.41
C LEU A 603 9.64 17.55 -10.05
N GLY A 604 8.37 17.98 -9.93
CA GLY A 604 7.80 18.38 -8.64
C GLY A 604 7.47 17.13 -7.81
N ASN A 605 7.90 17.08 -6.53
CA ASN A 605 7.51 16.06 -5.53
C ASN A 605 7.84 14.61 -5.94
N CYS A 606 9.05 14.33 -6.39
CA CYS A 606 9.51 12.96 -6.62
C CYS A 606 10.10 12.35 -5.34
N LEU A 607 9.98 11.03 -5.18
CA LEU A 607 10.68 10.30 -4.12
C LEU A 607 12.19 10.42 -4.38
N VAL A 608 12.92 10.99 -3.43
CA VAL A 608 14.37 11.14 -3.51
C VAL A 608 15.04 10.15 -2.56
N LYS A 609 16.03 9.43 -3.06
CA LYS A 609 16.89 8.55 -2.26
C LYS A 609 18.35 8.95 -2.46
N PHE A 610 19.10 8.97 -1.37
CA PHE A 610 20.55 9.18 -1.47
C PHE A 610 21.23 7.86 -1.84
N ALA A 611 22.09 7.92 -2.86
CA ALA A 611 22.81 6.75 -3.36
C ALA A 611 23.74 6.18 -2.29
N LYS A 612 23.63 4.89 -2.02
CA LYS A 612 24.47 4.21 -1.00
C LYS A 612 25.94 4.17 -1.37
N CYS A 613 26.27 4.25 -2.66
CA CYS A 613 27.67 4.20 -3.15
C CYS A 613 28.49 5.44 -2.84
N CYS A 614 27.85 6.60 -2.55
CA CYS A 614 28.56 7.87 -2.31
C CYS A 614 27.99 8.72 -1.18
N THR A 615 26.82 8.35 -0.65
CA THR A 615 26.15 8.97 0.52
C THR A 615 26.31 10.51 0.56
N PRO A 616 25.69 11.26 -0.40
CA PRO A 616 25.85 12.70 -0.50
C PRO A 616 25.31 13.43 0.74
N VAL A 617 25.95 14.53 1.12
CA VAL A 617 25.54 15.44 2.20
C VAL A 617 25.42 16.87 1.69
N PRO A 618 24.64 17.76 2.33
CA PRO A 618 24.53 19.16 1.94
C PRO A 618 25.90 19.83 1.76
N GLY A 619 26.07 20.57 0.67
CA GLY A 619 27.36 21.16 0.27
C GLY A 619 28.16 20.29 -0.70
N ASP A 620 27.77 19.05 -0.96
CA ASP A 620 28.33 18.28 -2.07
C ASP A 620 27.67 18.69 -3.40
N PRO A 621 28.43 18.75 -4.50
CA PRO A 621 27.84 18.83 -5.85
C PRO A 621 27.13 17.51 -6.14
N VAL A 622 25.86 17.60 -6.55
CA VAL A 622 25.01 16.43 -6.73
C VAL A 622 24.39 16.33 -8.11
N VAL A 623 24.08 15.11 -8.53
CA VAL A 623 23.36 14.78 -9.76
C VAL A 623 22.34 13.70 -9.46
N GLY A 624 21.16 13.82 -10.05
CA GLY A 624 20.06 12.86 -9.89
C GLY A 624 20.03 11.85 -11.03
N PHE A 625 19.75 10.60 -10.70
CA PHE A 625 19.44 9.56 -11.66
C PHE A 625 18.02 9.05 -11.42
N ILE A 626 17.16 9.15 -12.41
CA ILE A 626 15.80 8.61 -12.36
C ILE A 626 15.89 7.10 -12.33
N THR A 627 15.65 6.52 -11.16
CA THR A 627 15.66 5.06 -10.97
C THR A 627 14.32 4.47 -11.34
N ARG A 628 14.34 3.30 -11.92
CA ARG A 628 13.13 2.55 -12.30
C ARG A 628 12.39 2.12 -11.04
N GLY A 629 11.22 2.73 -10.77
CA GLY A 629 10.32 2.39 -9.66
C GLY A 629 10.65 2.93 -8.28
N TYR A 630 11.77 3.66 -8.09
CA TYR A 630 12.20 4.14 -6.77
C TYR A 630 12.42 5.66 -6.68
N GLY A 631 11.97 6.42 -7.67
CA GLY A 631 12.18 7.86 -7.74
C GLY A 631 13.58 8.24 -8.21
N VAL A 632 14.13 9.34 -7.70
CA VAL A 632 15.44 9.88 -8.08
C VAL A 632 16.49 9.46 -7.07
N SER A 633 17.52 8.74 -7.54
CA SER A 633 18.72 8.45 -6.75
C SER A 633 19.72 9.60 -6.91
N VAL A 634 20.04 10.27 -5.81
CA VAL A 634 20.96 11.40 -5.79
C VAL A 634 22.36 10.90 -5.49
N HIS A 635 23.25 11.15 -6.44
CA HIS A 635 24.69 10.85 -6.36
C HIS A 635 25.48 12.13 -6.18
N ARG A 636 26.67 12.02 -5.60
CA ARG A 636 27.68 13.06 -5.73
C ARG A 636 28.14 13.15 -7.19
N ALA A 637 28.41 14.34 -7.67
CA ALA A 637 28.87 14.55 -9.05
C ALA A 637 30.21 13.86 -9.36
N ASP A 638 31.06 13.67 -8.33
CA ASP A 638 32.35 12.96 -8.42
C ASP A 638 32.26 11.44 -8.16
N CYS A 639 31.04 10.89 -8.00
CA CYS A 639 30.86 9.46 -7.79
C CYS A 639 31.23 8.66 -9.05
N PRO A 640 32.01 7.58 -8.94
CA PRO A 640 32.36 6.74 -10.10
C PRO A 640 31.14 6.19 -10.85
N ASN A 641 30.02 5.97 -10.15
CA ASN A 641 28.78 5.48 -10.75
C ASN A 641 27.95 6.59 -11.41
N ALA A 642 28.30 7.85 -11.20
CA ALA A 642 27.66 9.01 -11.81
C ALA A 642 28.56 9.72 -12.83
N ALA A 643 29.76 9.23 -13.03
CA ALA A 643 30.74 9.82 -13.96
C ALA A 643 30.19 9.84 -15.40
N PRO A 644 30.30 10.97 -16.14
CA PRO A 644 29.79 11.11 -17.51
C PRO A 644 30.26 10.00 -18.45
N GLU A 645 31.49 9.53 -18.27
CA GLU A 645 32.14 8.49 -19.07
C GLU A 645 31.49 7.08 -18.90
N ARG A 646 30.78 6.86 -17.82
CA ARG A 646 30.09 5.60 -17.53
C ARG A 646 28.59 5.66 -17.80
N ARG A 647 28.08 6.83 -18.20
CA ARG A 647 26.68 6.98 -18.56
C ARG A 647 26.42 6.35 -19.91
N LYS A 648 25.54 5.39 -19.95
CA LYS A 648 25.12 4.79 -21.23
C LYS A 648 24.36 5.84 -22.05
N PRO A 649 24.61 5.94 -23.37
CA PRO A 649 23.87 6.87 -24.22
C PRO A 649 22.37 6.71 -24.15
N GLU A 650 21.89 5.48 -23.98
CA GLU A 650 20.49 5.08 -23.85
C GLU A 650 19.84 5.57 -22.53
N GLU A 651 20.65 5.95 -21.53
CA GLU A 651 20.19 6.43 -20.23
C GLU A 651 20.45 7.94 -20.03
N ALA A 652 20.82 8.66 -21.08
CA ALA A 652 21.14 10.10 -20.99
C ALA A 652 19.98 10.93 -20.42
N ASP A 653 18.75 10.65 -20.85
CA ASP A 653 17.53 11.35 -20.43
C ASP A 653 17.10 11.06 -18.98
N ARG A 654 17.71 10.06 -18.34
CA ARG A 654 17.45 9.70 -16.94
C ARG A 654 18.32 10.48 -15.95
N TRP A 655 19.34 11.18 -16.43
CA TRP A 655 20.18 12.03 -15.59
C TRP A 655 19.58 13.43 -15.50
N VAL A 656 19.22 13.84 -14.30
CA VAL A 656 18.53 15.11 -14.02
C VAL A 656 19.38 15.98 -13.12
N LYS A 657 19.27 17.29 -13.32
CA LYS A 657 19.88 18.24 -12.39
C LYS A 657 19.12 18.29 -11.10
N VAL A 658 19.86 18.25 -10.00
CA VAL A 658 19.32 18.35 -8.64
C VAL A 658 20.12 19.37 -7.85
N SER A 659 19.46 20.01 -6.89
CA SER A 659 20.09 20.96 -5.96
C SER A 659 19.61 20.73 -4.54
N TRP A 660 20.41 21.14 -3.56
CA TRP A 660 20.02 21.13 -2.16
C TRP A 660 19.00 22.20 -1.89
N ALA A 661 17.97 21.87 -1.09
CA ALA A 661 17.02 22.84 -0.60
C ALA A 661 17.59 23.60 0.61
N GLU A 662 17.21 24.88 0.77
CA GLU A 662 17.67 25.68 1.91
C GLU A 662 17.15 25.16 3.26
N ASP A 663 15.94 24.55 3.25
CA ASP A 663 15.30 23.91 4.42
C ASP A 663 15.42 22.38 4.33
N GLY A 664 16.65 21.82 4.45
CA GLY A 664 16.91 20.38 4.38
C GLY A 664 16.57 19.62 5.66
N LEU A 665 16.83 18.30 5.63
CA LEU A 665 16.73 17.44 6.82
C LEU A 665 17.75 17.90 7.89
N PRO A 666 17.44 17.72 9.18
CA PRO A 666 18.35 18.15 10.25
C PRO A 666 19.67 17.39 10.27
N ASN A 667 19.70 16.13 9.77
CA ASN A 667 20.89 15.30 9.75
C ASN A 667 20.87 14.32 8.55
N TYR A 668 22.05 14.07 7.99
CA TYR A 668 22.28 13.15 6.86
C TYR A 668 23.26 12.05 7.25
N LYS A 669 22.99 10.82 6.84
CA LYS A 669 23.88 9.67 7.11
C LYS A 669 24.94 9.56 6.05
N THR A 670 26.23 9.47 6.47
CA THR A 670 27.35 9.22 5.57
C THR A 670 28.28 8.16 6.14
N SER A 671 28.97 7.44 5.27
CA SER A 671 29.89 6.36 5.65
C SER A 671 31.33 6.81 5.44
N LEU A 672 32.17 6.58 6.44
CA LEU A 672 33.59 6.81 6.41
C LEU A 672 34.34 5.49 6.53
N GLU A 673 35.43 5.36 5.80
CA GLU A 673 36.39 4.27 5.92
C GLU A 673 37.72 4.84 6.42
N LEU A 674 38.18 4.35 7.55
CA LEU A 674 39.44 4.73 8.18
C LEU A 674 40.38 3.55 8.06
N THR A 675 41.57 3.79 7.51
CA THR A 675 42.68 2.83 7.47
C THR A 675 43.78 3.27 8.45
N ALA A 676 44.19 2.37 9.34
CA ALA A 676 45.15 2.64 10.34
C ALA A 676 46.07 1.44 10.57
N LYS A 677 47.17 1.64 11.30
CA LYS A 677 47.99 0.56 11.85
C LYS A 677 47.16 -0.19 12.91
N ASP A 678 47.14 -1.52 12.82
CA ASP A 678 46.47 -2.34 13.83
C ASP A 678 47.22 -2.25 15.16
N ARG A 679 46.50 -1.85 16.20
CA ARG A 679 47.02 -1.69 17.56
C ARG A 679 45.90 -1.77 18.58
N ASP A 680 46.29 -2.16 19.79
CA ASP A 680 45.38 -2.12 20.93
C ASP A 680 44.85 -0.70 21.18
N GLY A 681 43.57 -0.58 21.48
CA GLY A 681 42.92 0.70 21.80
C GLY A 681 42.52 1.54 20.59
N LEU A 682 42.82 1.16 19.33
CA LEU A 682 42.46 1.93 18.13
C LEU A 682 40.96 2.26 18.07
N THR A 683 40.12 1.27 18.30
CA THR A 683 38.67 1.44 18.28
C THR A 683 38.15 2.38 19.37
N LEU A 684 38.80 2.36 20.54
CA LEU A 684 38.48 3.26 21.63
C LEU A 684 38.86 4.71 21.29
N ASP A 685 40.05 4.93 20.72
CA ASP A 685 40.48 6.25 20.29
C ASP A 685 39.57 6.84 19.21
N VAL A 686 39.13 6.02 18.26
CA VAL A 686 38.15 6.41 17.23
C VAL A 686 36.82 6.79 17.88
N ALA A 687 36.32 6.00 18.83
CA ALA A 687 35.08 6.29 19.53
C ALA A 687 35.18 7.58 20.37
N MET A 688 36.31 7.82 21.05
CA MET A 688 36.55 9.06 21.80
C MET A 688 36.63 10.29 20.88
N ALA A 689 37.29 10.18 19.75
CA ALA A 689 37.35 11.26 18.74
C ALA A 689 35.99 11.64 18.16
N LEU A 690 35.15 10.63 17.89
CA LEU A 690 33.77 10.82 17.42
C LEU A 690 32.90 11.45 18.53
N SER A 691 33.02 11.02 19.75
CA SER A 691 32.34 11.62 20.91
C SER A 691 32.75 13.07 21.12
N ALA A 692 34.06 13.39 21.02
CA ALA A 692 34.59 14.75 21.09
C ALA A 692 34.14 15.63 19.91
N ALA A 693 33.78 15.03 18.76
CA ALA A 693 33.20 15.71 17.64
C ALA A 693 31.69 16.02 17.82
N LYS A 694 31.06 15.44 18.87
CA LYS A 694 29.61 15.56 19.15
C LYS A 694 28.70 15.14 18.01
N VAL A 695 29.14 14.22 17.16
CA VAL A 695 28.35 13.66 16.07
C VAL A 695 27.71 12.37 16.49
N LYS A 696 26.51 12.11 15.96
CA LYS A 696 25.80 10.87 16.23
C LYS A 696 26.36 9.76 15.36
N VAL A 697 26.82 8.68 16.00
CA VAL A 697 27.35 7.48 15.35
C VAL A 697 26.23 6.46 15.23
N SER A 698 25.89 6.04 13.99
CA SER A 698 24.87 5.04 13.72
C SER A 698 25.44 3.61 13.67
N ALA A 699 26.70 3.47 13.23
CA ALA A 699 27.41 2.19 13.22
C ALA A 699 28.92 2.40 13.26
N LEU A 700 29.63 1.47 13.91
CA LEU A 700 31.08 1.41 13.92
C LEU A 700 31.50 -0.06 13.88
N SER A 701 32.33 -0.43 12.91
CA SER A 701 32.88 -1.78 12.79
C SER A 701 34.35 -1.72 12.43
N ALA A 702 35.17 -2.46 13.13
CA ALA A 702 36.59 -2.57 12.89
C ALA A 702 36.96 -4.00 12.44
N ARG A 703 37.88 -4.10 11.49
CA ARG A 703 38.42 -5.37 11.02
C ARG A 703 39.94 -5.25 10.88
N SER A 704 40.65 -6.15 11.54
CA SER A 704 42.08 -6.30 11.37
C SER A 704 42.36 -7.11 10.10
N GLN A 705 43.41 -6.73 9.37
CA GLN A 705 43.88 -7.42 8.18
C GLN A 705 45.19 -8.15 8.46
N PRO A 706 45.49 -9.24 7.73
CA PRO A 706 46.70 -10.03 7.97
C PRO A 706 48.01 -9.26 7.73
N ASP A 707 47.98 -8.14 7.05
CA ASP A 707 49.10 -7.26 6.72
C ASP A 707 49.47 -6.24 7.84
N GLY A 708 48.82 -6.34 9.00
CA GLY A 708 49.04 -5.45 10.14
C GLY A 708 48.32 -4.11 10.07
N HIS A 709 47.35 -3.98 9.11
CA HIS A 709 46.47 -2.84 9.03
C HIS A 709 45.09 -3.14 9.63
N ALA A 710 44.43 -2.11 10.11
CA ALA A 710 43.02 -2.18 10.52
C ALA A 710 42.18 -1.25 9.67
N THR A 711 41.03 -1.74 9.20
CA THR A 711 40.03 -0.94 8.53
C THR A 711 38.83 -0.74 9.45
N VAL A 712 38.49 0.53 9.72
CA VAL A 712 37.33 0.88 10.56
C VAL A 712 36.28 1.57 9.67
N ASN A 713 35.12 0.94 9.57
CA ASN A 713 33.94 1.51 8.89
C ASN A 713 33.06 2.21 9.90
N ILE A 714 32.74 3.47 9.65
CA ILE A 714 32.02 4.36 10.54
C ILE A 714 30.83 4.95 9.80
N VAL A 715 29.64 4.88 10.36
CA VAL A 715 28.47 5.58 9.83
C VAL A 715 28.09 6.69 10.79
N VAL A 716 28.18 7.95 10.33
CA VAL A 716 27.89 9.15 11.11
C VAL A 716 26.70 9.91 10.55
N GLU A 717 26.00 10.64 11.41
CA GLU A 717 24.94 11.58 11.04
C GLU A 717 25.50 13.00 11.16
N VAL A 718 25.55 13.73 10.04
CA VAL A 718 26.09 15.09 9.93
C VAL A 718 25.09 16.02 9.24
N ARG A 719 25.17 17.32 9.52
CA ARG A 719 24.29 18.32 8.93
C ARG A 719 24.73 18.73 7.54
N ASP A 720 26.04 18.85 7.33
CA ASP A 720 26.63 19.37 6.12
C ASP A 720 28.06 18.85 5.89
N LYS A 721 28.66 19.28 4.78
CA LYS A 721 30.03 18.93 4.40
C LYS A 721 31.10 19.52 5.32
N GLU A 722 30.86 20.67 5.95
CA GLU A 722 31.80 21.31 6.86
C GLU A 722 31.92 20.52 8.17
N GLU A 723 30.80 20.10 8.72
CA GLU A 723 30.77 19.24 9.89
C GLU A 723 31.45 17.88 9.61
N LEU A 724 31.19 17.31 8.41
CA LEU A 724 31.84 16.07 7.97
C LEU A 724 33.35 16.23 7.86
N ASN A 725 33.84 17.32 7.29
CA ASN A 725 35.28 17.61 7.16
C ASN A 725 35.94 17.79 8.54
N THR A 726 35.22 18.39 9.47
CA THR A 726 35.68 18.51 10.88
C THR A 726 35.85 17.14 11.53
N VAL A 727 34.91 16.22 11.30
CA VAL A 727 35.00 14.82 11.77
C VAL A 727 36.20 14.11 11.16
N ILE A 728 36.36 14.20 9.84
CA ILE A 728 37.48 13.58 9.12
C ILE A 728 38.82 14.13 9.66
N GLY A 729 38.92 15.44 9.88
CA GLY A 729 40.13 16.07 10.43
C GLY A 729 40.49 15.54 11.83
N LYS A 730 39.49 15.37 12.72
CA LYS A 730 39.70 14.79 14.03
C LYS A 730 40.11 13.32 14.00
N LEU A 731 39.56 12.55 13.11
CA LEU A 731 39.91 11.14 12.91
C LEU A 731 41.32 10.97 12.35
N ASN A 732 41.73 11.83 11.39
CA ASN A 732 43.09 11.82 10.86
C ASN A 732 44.18 12.17 11.89
N ASN A 733 43.82 12.89 12.93
CA ASN A 733 44.76 13.25 14.01
C ASN A 733 45.02 12.12 15.03
N ILE A 734 44.33 10.97 14.88
CA ILE A 734 44.54 9.82 15.77
C ILE A 734 45.88 9.15 15.42
N GLN A 735 46.69 8.88 16.42
CA GLN A 735 47.99 8.24 16.20
C GLN A 735 47.85 6.87 15.53
N GLY A 736 48.55 6.68 14.42
CA GLY A 736 48.55 5.44 13.66
C GLY A 736 47.47 5.37 12.57
N VAL A 737 46.63 6.40 12.37
CA VAL A 737 45.72 6.52 11.25
C VAL A 737 46.52 6.96 10.03
N TYR A 738 46.36 6.26 8.93
CA TYR A 738 46.98 6.58 7.64
C TYR A 738 46.13 7.54 6.81
N TYR A 739 44.86 7.23 6.67
CA TYR A 739 43.93 8.11 6.02
C TYR A 739 42.46 7.78 6.41
N VAL A 740 41.62 8.78 6.28
CA VAL A 740 40.17 8.65 6.42
C VAL A 740 39.52 9.13 5.13
N ALA A 741 38.75 8.29 4.50
CA ALA A 741 38.02 8.60 3.27
C ALA A 741 36.54 8.37 3.45
N ARG A 742 35.73 8.99 2.59
CA ARG A 742 34.32 8.62 2.47
C ARG A 742 34.24 7.25 1.80
N ALA A 743 33.55 6.31 2.46
CA ALA A 743 33.41 4.96 1.92
C ALA A 743 32.71 5.02 0.55
N SER A 744 33.38 4.53 -0.47
CA SER A 744 32.78 4.23 -1.77
C SER A 744 32.22 2.82 -1.67
N GLY A 745 30.88 2.67 -1.51
CA GLY A 745 30.23 1.36 -1.51
C GLY A 745 30.56 0.63 -2.83
N LYS A 746 31.05 -0.60 -2.68
CA LYS A 746 31.23 -1.56 -3.78
C LYS A 746 29.87 -2.00 -4.29
#